data_dda984bd1c75a9ba4b9a54fefb384c3f
#
_entry.id   dda984bd1c75a9ba4b9a54fefb384c3f
#
_cell.length_a   1.000
_cell.length_b   1.000
_cell.length_c   1.000
_cell.angle_alpha   90.00
_cell.angle_beta   90.00
_cell.angle_gamma   90.00
#
_symmetry.space_group_name_H-M   'P 1'
#
loop_
_entity.id
_entity.type
_entity.pdbx_description
1 polymer ?
#
loop_
_entity_poly.entity_id
_entity_poly.type
_entity_poly.pdbx_seq_one_letter_code
_entity_poly.pdbx_strand_id
1 'polypeptide(L)'
;MAKKNVYDASSITVLEGLEAVRKRPGMYIGSVSRKGLNHLIYEIVDNAVDEHLAGFCKNIRVTLEKDGSATIEDDGRGIPVGMHEKGVSAERLVFTTLHAGGKFDDSVYKTSGGLHGVGSSVVNALSTYLDIKISTGGYVHHDHYERGNPTIELEDGLLPKLGRTKATGTLVNFLPDPEIFEKTWFAAAEVKSRLHETSYLNPELTIIFEDKRQAEEERVVFHEPEGMVGFIKDLNKKREVVHDPVYFKGECDGITVEAAFQYVNEFRENVLGFCNNIYNSEGGTHLTGFKTTFTSVMNTYARELGILKEKDSNFTGADVRNGMTAVVSIKHPAPRFEGQTKTKLDNQDAAKAVGKVTGEEIVLYFDRNLETLKGILSCAEKSAKIRKTEERAKTNLLTKQKYSFDSNGKLANCEKKDPSLCEIFIVEGDSAGGSAKTARDRSFQAILPIRGKILNVEKATIDKVLANAEIKTMINAFGCGFSEGYGNDFDITKLRYHKIIIMADADVDGAHISTLLLTLFYRFMPELIYEGHVYIAMPPLYKAMPSKGKEEYLYDDKALERYRKTHKGPFTLQRYKGLGEMDAEQLWETTLNPETRMLRLVEIEDARMASEVTEVLMGTEVPPRKAFIYEHAQDAELDI
;
A
#
# COMPACT_ATOMS: atom_id res chain seq x y z
N MET A 1 46.18 9.51 -9.57
CA MET A 1 46.29 8.44 -8.57
C MET A 1 44.94 8.36 -7.86
N ALA A 2 44.16 7.29 -8.12
CA ALA A 2 42.90 7.06 -7.43
C ALA A 2 43.21 6.72 -5.96
N LYS A 3 42.64 7.47 -5.00
CA LYS A 3 42.68 7.11 -3.59
C LYS A 3 42.01 5.74 -3.44
N LYS A 4 42.75 4.70 -3.08
CA LYS A 4 42.17 3.44 -2.60
C LYS A 4 41.35 3.78 -1.36
N ASN A 5 40.02 3.58 -1.45
CA ASN A 5 39.17 3.60 -0.26
C ASN A 5 39.57 2.39 0.59
N VAL A 6 40.35 2.64 1.62
CA VAL A 6 40.72 1.64 2.64
C VAL A 6 39.53 1.64 3.62
N TYR A 7 38.84 0.49 3.71
CA TYR A 7 37.82 0.28 4.73
C TYR A 7 38.50 -0.06 6.05
N ASP A 8 38.59 0.92 6.93
CA ASP A 8 39.21 0.76 8.27
C ASP A 8 38.30 1.39 9.35
N ALA A 9 38.75 1.40 10.60
CA ALA A 9 37.97 1.92 11.71
C ALA A 9 37.55 3.40 11.54
N SER A 10 38.29 4.18 10.78
CA SER A 10 37.96 5.60 10.50
C SER A 10 36.83 5.74 9.49
N SER A 11 36.48 4.68 8.75
CA SER A 11 35.36 4.66 7.81
C SER A 11 34.01 4.36 8.47
N ILE A 12 34.01 4.02 9.79
CA ILE A 12 32.78 3.79 10.56
C ILE A 12 32.29 5.14 11.09
N THR A 13 31.14 5.60 10.57
CA THR A 13 30.47 6.83 11.01
C THR A 13 29.35 6.47 11.98
N VAL A 14 29.35 7.05 13.16
CA VAL A 14 28.23 6.97 14.11
C VAL A 14 27.32 8.17 13.85
N LEU A 15 26.06 7.91 13.62
CA LEU A 15 25.02 8.95 13.49
C LEU A 15 24.28 9.02 14.83
N GLU A 16 24.20 10.21 15.40
CA GLU A 16 23.52 10.46 16.67
C GLU A 16 22.20 11.20 16.47
N GLY A 17 21.21 10.90 17.30
CA GLY A 17 19.93 11.62 17.36
C GLY A 17 19.16 11.65 16.03
N LEU A 18 18.65 12.83 15.68
CA LEU A 18 17.77 13.02 14.51
C LEU A 18 18.53 13.05 13.17
N GLU A 19 19.85 13.17 13.17
CA GLU A 19 20.65 13.08 11.94
C GLU A 19 20.53 11.70 11.29
N ALA A 20 20.43 10.63 12.10
CA ALA A 20 20.19 9.28 11.60
C ALA A 20 18.87 9.16 10.83
N VAL A 21 17.81 9.83 11.31
CA VAL A 21 16.50 9.87 10.67
C VAL A 21 16.58 10.57 9.31
N ARG A 22 17.20 11.75 9.26
CA ARG A 22 17.37 12.51 8.01
C ARG A 22 18.17 11.76 6.96
N LYS A 23 19.18 11.01 7.39
CA LYS A 23 20.08 10.26 6.47
C LYS A 23 19.46 8.96 5.97
N ARG A 24 18.53 8.34 6.72
CA ARG A 24 17.87 7.09 6.39
C ARG A 24 16.36 7.13 6.70
N PRO A 25 15.60 8.07 6.09
CA PRO A 25 14.20 8.29 6.41
C PRO A 25 13.33 7.05 6.16
N GLY A 26 13.64 6.25 5.12
CA GLY A 26 12.91 5.03 4.80
C GLY A 26 12.85 4.00 5.94
N MET A 27 13.82 3.99 6.88
CA MET A 27 13.78 3.11 8.05
C MET A 27 12.66 3.48 9.04
N TYR A 28 12.19 4.74 9.04
CA TYR A 28 11.23 5.28 9.99
C TYR A 28 9.84 5.48 9.39
N ILE A 29 9.76 5.88 8.12
CA ILE A 29 8.50 6.19 7.42
C ILE A 29 8.24 5.27 6.22
N GLY A 30 9.05 4.21 6.03
CA GLY A 30 8.91 3.22 4.97
C GLY A 30 9.43 3.68 3.61
N SER A 31 9.10 4.89 3.18
CA SER A 31 9.57 5.46 1.90
C SER A 31 9.63 6.99 1.98
N VAL A 32 10.30 7.62 1.01
CA VAL A 32 10.27 9.08 0.81
C VAL A 32 9.27 9.51 -0.28
N SER A 33 8.44 8.57 -0.72
CA SER A 33 7.34 8.80 -1.66
C SER A 33 6.16 9.51 -0.99
N ARG A 34 5.07 9.72 -1.75
CA ARG A 34 3.80 10.29 -1.23
C ARG A 34 3.28 9.55 0.01
N LYS A 35 3.43 8.22 0.08
CA LYS A 35 3.03 7.40 1.23
C LYS A 35 3.80 7.80 2.49
N GLY A 36 5.12 7.87 2.42
CA GLY A 36 5.94 8.32 3.55
C GLY A 36 5.68 9.77 3.92
N LEU A 37 5.36 10.64 2.94
CA LEU A 37 4.95 12.02 3.20
C LEU A 37 3.66 12.09 4.02
N ASN A 38 2.60 11.39 3.59
CA ASN A 38 1.33 11.35 4.31
C ASN A 38 1.48 10.70 5.70
N HIS A 39 2.45 9.79 5.86
CA HIS A 39 2.73 9.15 7.14
C HIS A 39 3.12 10.15 8.24
N LEU A 40 3.73 11.28 7.88
CA LEU A 40 4.03 12.35 8.84
C LEU A 40 2.74 12.89 9.51
N ILE A 41 1.66 13.08 8.73
CA ILE A 41 0.35 13.47 9.27
C ILE A 41 -0.18 12.38 10.20
N TYR A 42 -0.08 11.10 9.77
CA TYR A 42 -0.64 9.99 10.52
C TYR A 42 0.06 9.80 11.87
N GLU A 43 1.37 9.99 11.98
CA GLU A 43 2.09 9.91 13.25
C GLU A 43 1.60 10.95 14.28
N ILE A 44 1.28 12.16 13.85
CA ILE A 44 0.73 13.19 14.75
C ILE A 44 -0.75 12.92 15.07
N VAL A 45 -1.56 12.50 14.08
CA VAL A 45 -2.95 12.10 14.28
C VAL A 45 -3.05 10.92 15.26
N ASP A 46 -2.20 9.89 15.09
CA ASP A 46 -2.17 8.72 15.96
C ASP A 46 -1.86 9.10 17.43
N ASN A 47 -1.05 10.15 17.67
CA ASN A 47 -0.84 10.67 19.02
C ASN A 47 -2.11 11.28 19.60
N ALA A 48 -2.88 12.03 18.81
CA ALA A 48 -4.16 12.58 19.23
C ALA A 48 -5.23 11.49 19.46
N VAL A 49 -5.22 10.45 18.63
CA VAL A 49 -6.07 9.25 18.81
C VAL A 49 -5.70 8.49 20.10
N ASP A 50 -4.42 8.40 20.45
CA ASP A 50 -4.00 7.81 21.72
C ASP A 50 -4.52 8.60 22.93
N GLU A 51 -4.60 9.94 22.86
CA GLU A 51 -5.27 10.78 23.87
C GLU A 51 -6.79 10.51 23.93
N HIS A 52 -7.42 10.23 22.76
CA HIS A 52 -8.82 9.80 22.72
C HIS A 52 -9.01 8.44 23.40
N LEU A 53 -8.17 7.45 23.10
CA LEU A 53 -8.23 6.12 23.72
C LEU A 53 -7.98 6.18 25.23
N ALA A 54 -7.19 7.16 25.70
CA ALA A 54 -7.02 7.45 27.12
C ALA A 54 -8.20 8.20 27.74
N GLY A 55 -9.20 8.61 26.95
CA GLY A 55 -10.44 9.26 27.41
C GLY A 55 -10.38 10.79 27.53
N PHE A 56 -9.35 11.44 26.98
CA PHE A 56 -9.12 12.88 27.15
C PHE A 56 -9.38 13.73 25.91
N CYS A 57 -9.31 13.16 24.69
CA CYS A 57 -9.54 13.87 23.45
C CYS A 57 -10.89 13.49 22.82
N LYS A 58 -11.62 14.48 22.31
CA LYS A 58 -12.90 14.31 21.61
C LYS A 58 -12.90 14.90 20.22
N ASN A 59 -12.03 15.85 19.94
CA ASN A 59 -11.95 16.54 18.66
C ASN A 59 -10.52 16.59 18.16
N ILE A 60 -10.34 16.19 16.91
CA ILE A 60 -9.08 16.32 16.17
C ILE A 60 -9.36 17.16 14.93
N ARG A 61 -8.52 18.14 14.66
CA ARG A 61 -8.56 18.92 13.42
C ARG A 61 -7.29 18.71 12.63
N VAL A 62 -7.41 18.42 11.35
CA VAL A 62 -6.31 18.27 10.41
C VAL A 62 -6.50 19.28 9.28
N THR A 63 -5.56 20.20 9.13
CA THR A 63 -5.63 21.25 8.13
C THR A 63 -4.43 21.17 7.20
N LEU A 64 -4.67 21.11 5.89
CA LEU A 64 -3.65 21.30 4.87
C LEU A 64 -3.59 22.77 4.51
N GLU A 65 -2.47 23.42 4.83
CA GLU A 65 -2.32 24.87 4.73
C GLU A 65 -1.87 25.32 3.31
N LYS A 66 -2.08 26.59 2.97
CA LYS A 66 -1.77 27.16 1.65
C LYS A 66 -0.29 27.11 1.29
N ASP A 67 0.59 27.15 2.27
CA ASP A 67 2.04 27.07 2.09
C ASP A 67 2.57 25.63 1.91
N GLY A 68 1.68 24.61 1.98
CA GLY A 68 2.02 23.20 1.88
C GLY A 68 2.33 22.54 3.22
N SER A 69 2.24 23.28 4.34
CA SER A 69 2.34 22.71 5.69
C SER A 69 1.07 21.97 6.08
N ALA A 70 1.15 21.13 7.13
CA ALA A 70 0.01 20.49 7.76
C ALA A 70 -0.09 20.91 9.22
N THR A 71 -1.31 21.23 9.65
CA THR A 71 -1.64 21.55 11.04
C THR A 71 -2.52 20.45 11.61
N ILE A 72 -2.12 19.86 12.74
CA ILE A 72 -2.92 18.91 13.50
C ILE A 72 -3.16 19.49 14.89
N GLU A 73 -4.42 19.55 15.31
CA GLU A 73 -4.85 20.09 16.60
C GLU A 73 -5.75 19.07 17.30
N ASP A 74 -5.50 18.80 18.58
CA ASP A 74 -6.33 17.99 19.45
C ASP A 74 -6.78 18.76 20.70
N ASP A 75 -7.84 18.30 21.34
CA ASP A 75 -8.35 18.83 22.61
C ASP A 75 -8.03 17.91 23.81
N GLY A 76 -6.96 17.12 23.71
CA GLY A 76 -6.45 16.24 24.76
C GLY A 76 -5.85 16.98 25.97
N ARG A 77 -5.03 16.28 26.76
CA ARG A 77 -4.39 16.87 27.96
C ARG A 77 -3.29 17.88 27.64
N GLY A 78 -2.78 17.84 26.41
CA GLY A 78 -1.53 18.50 26.02
C GLY A 78 -0.30 17.71 26.46
N ILE A 79 0.77 17.77 25.66
CA ILE A 79 2.04 17.14 25.98
C ILE A 79 2.60 17.76 27.28
N PRO A 80 3.14 16.94 28.22
CA PRO A 80 3.76 17.46 29.43
C PRO A 80 4.91 18.45 29.13
N VAL A 81 4.84 19.64 29.71
CA VAL A 81 5.85 20.71 29.53
C VAL A 81 6.72 20.90 30.79
N GLY A 82 6.54 20.05 31.82
CA GLY A 82 7.34 20.12 33.03
C GLY A 82 8.80 19.73 32.81
N MET A 83 9.62 20.07 33.80
CA MET A 83 11.05 19.69 33.82
C MET A 83 11.20 18.17 33.92
N HIS A 84 11.97 17.60 33.01
CA HIS A 84 12.39 16.20 33.09
C HIS A 84 13.71 16.07 33.86
N GLU A 85 14.02 14.88 34.37
CA GLU A 85 15.27 14.59 35.10
C GLU A 85 16.56 14.95 34.32
N LYS A 86 16.46 15.00 32.99
CA LYS A 86 17.55 15.44 32.10
C LYS A 86 17.76 16.97 32.05
N GLY A 87 17.01 17.75 32.84
CA GLY A 87 17.18 19.19 32.95
C GLY A 87 16.59 20.01 31.79
N VAL A 88 15.70 19.42 31.00
CA VAL A 88 14.98 20.09 29.90
C VAL A 88 13.48 19.77 29.96
N SER A 89 12.66 20.55 29.28
CA SER A 89 11.22 20.30 29.14
C SER A 89 10.96 18.89 28.59
N ALA A 90 9.98 18.18 29.16
CA ALA A 90 9.59 16.86 28.69
C ALA A 90 9.12 16.87 27.22
N GLU A 91 8.43 17.93 26.79
CA GLU A 91 8.06 18.13 25.40
C GLU A 91 9.29 18.12 24.48
N ARG A 92 10.33 18.87 24.80
CA ARG A 92 11.55 18.93 24.00
C ARG A 92 12.21 17.58 23.81
N LEU A 93 12.17 16.73 24.82
CA LEU A 93 12.67 15.35 24.70
C LEU A 93 11.85 14.53 23.70
N VAL A 94 10.52 14.68 23.70
CA VAL A 94 9.63 13.96 22.78
C VAL A 94 9.93 14.32 21.30
N PHE A 95 10.29 15.59 21.02
CA PHE A 95 10.53 16.03 19.66
C PHE A 95 12.00 15.94 19.23
N THR A 96 12.95 15.84 20.16
CA THR A 96 14.39 15.83 19.81
C THR A 96 15.12 14.53 20.10
N THR A 97 14.48 13.60 20.82
CA THR A 97 15.13 12.36 21.25
C THR A 97 14.35 11.15 20.74
N LEU A 98 15.04 10.25 20.01
CA LEU A 98 14.44 8.97 19.63
C LEU A 98 14.21 8.11 20.87
N HIS A 99 13.11 7.33 20.84
CA HIS A 99 12.69 6.47 21.94
C HIS A 99 12.41 7.24 23.25
N ALA A 100 11.84 8.43 23.13
CA ALA A 100 11.33 9.23 24.24
C ALA A 100 9.82 9.36 24.15
N GLY A 101 9.11 9.14 25.27
CA GLY A 101 7.65 9.29 25.32
C GLY A 101 7.02 8.65 26.55
N GLY A 102 5.85 9.15 26.96
CA GLY A 102 5.09 8.64 28.10
C GLY A 102 4.36 7.31 27.85
N LYS A 103 4.43 6.77 26.63
CA LYS A 103 3.74 5.53 26.22
C LYS A 103 4.52 4.25 26.57
N PHE A 104 5.68 4.39 27.20
CA PHE A 104 6.44 3.27 27.80
C PHE A 104 5.95 2.93 29.23
N ASP A 105 5.02 3.72 29.77
CA ASP A 105 4.44 3.51 31.10
C ASP A 105 2.97 3.08 30.95
N ASP A 106 2.70 1.81 31.19
CA ASP A 106 1.37 1.19 31.10
C ASP A 106 0.34 1.83 32.05
N SER A 107 0.80 2.55 33.08
CA SER A 107 -0.08 3.28 34.00
C SER A 107 -0.72 4.52 33.36
N VAL A 108 -0.06 5.08 32.33
CA VAL A 108 -0.53 6.31 31.64
C VAL A 108 -1.37 5.96 30.41
N TYR A 109 -0.98 4.93 29.64
CA TYR A 109 -1.69 4.47 28.46
C TYR A 109 -1.84 2.94 28.50
N LYS A 110 -3.06 2.45 28.73
CA LYS A 110 -3.34 1.00 28.72
C LYS A 110 -3.21 0.39 27.33
N THR A 111 -3.54 1.14 26.31
CA THR A 111 -3.42 0.76 24.89
C THR A 111 -3.02 1.99 24.10
N SER A 112 -1.99 1.91 23.27
CA SER A 112 -1.57 3.00 22.41
C SER A 112 -1.09 2.46 21.06
N GLY A 113 -1.20 3.28 20.02
CA GLY A 113 -0.61 3.02 18.72
C GLY A 113 0.88 3.39 18.65
N GLY A 114 1.28 4.40 19.42
CA GLY A 114 2.62 4.98 19.42
C GLY A 114 3.60 4.27 20.35
N LEU A 115 3.99 3.03 20.04
CA LEU A 115 4.80 2.17 20.92
C LEU A 115 6.30 2.45 20.95
N HIS A 116 6.84 3.04 19.88
CA HIS A 116 8.29 3.14 19.70
C HIS A 116 8.87 4.47 20.22
N GLY A 117 8.02 5.46 20.53
CA GLY A 117 8.45 6.78 20.99
C GLY A 117 9.31 7.54 19.98
N VAL A 118 9.04 7.37 18.69
CA VAL A 118 9.83 7.99 17.61
C VAL A 118 9.01 8.87 16.68
N GLY A 119 7.69 8.73 16.61
CA GLY A 119 6.83 9.40 15.62
C GLY A 119 7.02 10.91 15.61
N SER A 120 6.86 11.58 16.75
CA SER A 120 7.00 13.05 16.86
C SER A 120 8.40 13.54 16.49
N SER A 121 9.45 12.85 16.95
CA SER A 121 10.83 13.20 16.65
C SER A 121 11.20 12.94 15.18
N VAL A 122 10.59 11.94 14.55
CA VAL A 122 10.73 11.65 13.11
C VAL A 122 10.07 12.75 12.28
N VAL A 123 8.83 13.17 12.62
CA VAL A 123 8.16 14.30 11.93
C VAL A 123 9.00 15.57 12.04
N ASN A 124 9.51 15.87 13.23
CA ASN A 124 10.41 17.01 13.43
C ASN A 124 11.68 16.93 12.56
N ALA A 125 12.35 15.79 12.56
CA ALA A 125 13.58 15.57 11.79
C ALA A 125 13.39 15.72 10.28
N LEU A 126 12.21 15.33 9.75
CA LEU A 126 11.91 15.30 8.32
C LEU A 126 11.16 16.54 7.82
N SER A 127 11.02 17.56 8.68
CA SER A 127 10.38 18.83 8.35
C SER A 127 11.40 19.96 8.23
N THR A 128 11.11 20.90 7.34
CA THR A 128 11.88 22.17 7.24
C THR A 128 11.73 22.96 8.53
N TYR A 129 10.48 23.04 9.03
CA TYR A 129 10.18 23.56 10.35
C TYR A 129 9.03 22.76 10.99
N LEU A 130 9.00 22.78 12.31
CA LEU A 130 7.89 22.30 13.12
C LEU A 130 7.60 23.31 14.23
N ASP A 131 6.35 23.77 14.29
CA ASP A 131 5.84 24.71 15.28
C ASP A 131 4.82 24.01 16.18
N ILE A 132 5.01 24.10 17.49
CA ILE A 132 4.13 23.43 18.45
C ILE A 132 3.57 24.40 19.49
N LYS A 133 2.25 24.30 19.74
CA LYS A 133 1.59 25.00 20.81
C LYS A 133 0.89 23.99 21.71
N ILE A 134 1.17 24.08 23.00
CA ILE A 134 0.63 23.17 24.01
C ILE A 134 -0.17 23.96 25.02
N SER A 135 -1.46 23.67 25.09
CA SER A 135 -2.38 24.24 26.08
C SER A 135 -2.49 23.29 27.25
N THR A 136 -1.81 23.58 28.35
CA THR A 136 -1.81 22.77 29.58
C THR A 136 -1.51 23.61 30.79
N GLY A 137 -1.99 23.20 31.99
CA GLY A 137 -1.73 23.93 33.24
C GLY A 137 -2.25 25.36 33.29
N GLY A 138 -3.22 25.71 32.45
CA GLY A 138 -3.79 27.06 32.35
C GLY A 138 -3.01 28.05 31.47
N TYR A 139 -2.01 27.57 30.76
CA TYR A 139 -1.17 28.40 29.87
C TYR A 139 -1.00 27.73 28.51
N VAL A 140 -0.72 28.56 27.49
CA VAL A 140 -0.24 28.11 26.18
C VAL A 140 1.28 28.20 26.19
N HIS A 141 1.93 27.06 25.96
CA HIS A 141 3.37 26.94 25.79
C HIS A 141 3.71 26.82 24.31
N HIS A 142 4.90 27.27 23.91
CA HIS A 142 5.33 27.28 22.52
C HIS A 142 6.76 26.78 22.38
N ASP A 143 7.00 25.93 21.37
CA ASP A 143 8.33 25.62 20.89
C ASP A 143 8.36 25.63 19.35
N HIS A 144 9.54 25.83 18.79
CA HIS A 144 9.76 25.88 17.36
C HIS A 144 11.07 25.18 17.00
N TYR A 145 11.04 24.43 15.89
CA TYR A 145 12.16 23.64 15.42
C TYR A 145 12.43 23.90 13.95
N GLU A 146 13.71 23.92 13.58
CA GLU A 146 14.17 23.92 12.20
C GLU A 146 14.98 22.65 11.94
N ARG A 147 14.50 21.79 11.02
CA ARG A 147 15.14 20.51 10.67
C ARG A 147 15.54 19.67 11.88
N GLY A 148 14.66 19.59 12.85
CA GLY A 148 14.85 18.83 14.07
C GLY A 148 15.55 19.57 15.22
N ASN A 149 16.06 20.77 14.98
CA ASN A 149 16.80 21.55 15.99
C ASN A 149 15.89 22.60 16.62
N PRO A 150 15.80 22.67 17.96
CA PRO A 150 15.00 23.69 18.63
C PRO A 150 15.64 25.07 18.46
N THR A 151 14.80 26.09 18.20
CA THR A 151 15.26 27.47 17.99
C THR A 151 14.84 28.42 19.10
N ILE A 152 13.87 28.03 19.95
CA ILE A 152 13.42 28.83 21.09
C ILE A 152 14.30 28.52 22.31
N GLU A 153 14.77 29.57 22.97
CA GLU A 153 15.49 29.45 24.23
C GLU A 153 14.54 29.09 25.37
N LEU A 154 14.96 28.18 26.21
CA LEU A 154 14.21 27.78 27.41
C LEU A 154 14.45 28.76 28.55
N GLU A 155 13.40 29.14 29.25
CA GLU A 155 13.46 29.91 30.50
C GLU A 155 13.58 28.94 31.70
N ASP A 156 14.72 28.91 32.35
CA ASP A 156 15.02 27.95 33.43
C ASP A 156 14.75 26.48 33.03
N GLY A 157 15.03 26.11 31.77
CA GLY A 157 14.81 24.77 31.23
C GLY A 157 13.36 24.46 30.85
N LEU A 158 12.44 25.43 30.92
CA LEU A 158 11.03 25.30 30.58
C LEU A 158 10.68 26.12 29.34
N LEU A 159 9.60 25.72 28.66
CA LEU A 159 9.07 26.42 27.49
C LEU A 159 8.45 27.78 27.89
N PRO A 160 8.60 28.80 27.03
CA PRO A 160 7.98 30.10 27.26
C PRO A 160 6.44 30.00 27.24
N LYS A 161 5.79 30.86 28.04
CA LYS A 161 4.33 30.97 28.12
C LYS A 161 3.84 32.13 27.26
N LEU A 162 3.07 31.80 26.19
CA LEU A 162 2.49 32.82 25.32
C LEU A 162 1.30 33.57 25.96
N GLY A 163 0.55 32.89 26.84
CA GLY A 163 -0.63 33.46 27.44
C GLY A 163 -1.43 32.49 28.31
N ARG A 164 -2.50 32.98 28.94
CA ARG A 164 -3.42 32.12 29.71
C ARG A 164 -4.49 31.53 28.82
N THR A 165 -4.86 30.27 29.08
CA THR A 165 -5.94 29.56 28.39
C THR A 165 -6.75 28.73 29.35
N LYS A 166 -8.02 28.46 29.00
CA LYS A 166 -8.86 27.45 29.67
C LYS A 166 -8.91 26.14 28.88
N ALA A 167 -8.47 26.17 27.62
CA ALA A 167 -8.42 24.99 26.78
C ALA A 167 -7.22 24.12 27.17
N THR A 168 -7.32 22.83 26.84
CA THR A 168 -6.22 21.88 26.86
C THR A 168 -6.05 21.31 25.46
N GLY A 169 -4.86 20.79 25.13
CA GLY A 169 -4.60 20.14 23.85
C GLY A 169 -3.24 20.47 23.27
N THR A 170 -2.97 19.89 22.13
CA THR A 170 -1.73 20.09 21.37
C THR A 170 -2.04 20.53 19.95
N LEU A 171 -1.33 21.51 19.44
CA LEU A 171 -1.32 21.92 18.04
C LEU A 171 0.10 21.76 17.50
N VAL A 172 0.23 20.98 16.43
CA VAL A 172 1.49 20.79 15.70
C VAL A 172 1.28 21.23 14.27
N ASN A 173 2.09 22.19 13.83
CA ASN A 173 2.19 22.60 12.41
C ASN A 173 3.58 22.25 11.90
N PHE A 174 3.67 21.62 10.74
CA PHE A 174 4.96 21.25 10.16
C PHE A 174 4.95 21.36 8.63
N LEU A 175 6.11 21.71 8.07
CA LEU A 175 6.35 21.77 6.62
C LEU A 175 7.36 20.69 6.23
N PRO A 176 7.01 19.72 5.38
CA PRO A 176 7.94 18.68 4.92
C PRO A 176 9.18 19.26 4.24
N ASP A 177 10.34 18.63 4.49
CA ASP A 177 11.61 19.14 3.94
C ASP A 177 11.82 18.67 2.49
N PRO A 178 11.92 19.59 1.50
CA PRO A 178 12.18 19.24 0.10
C PRO A 178 13.58 18.64 -0.15
N GLU A 179 14.48 18.68 0.81
CA GLU A 179 15.76 17.97 0.73
C GLU A 179 15.58 16.45 0.95
N ILE A 180 14.47 16.04 1.59
CA ILE A 180 14.15 14.64 1.90
C ILE A 180 13.13 14.09 0.93
N PHE A 181 12.04 14.85 0.67
CA PHE A 181 10.92 14.40 -0.14
C PHE A 181 10.99 14.98 -1.55
N GLU A 182 10.85 14.14 -2.57
CA GLU A 182 10.78 14.59 -3.97
C GLU A 182 9.54 15.43 -4.24
N LYS A 183 8.44 15.14 -3.55
CA LYS A 183 7.18 15.89 -3.58
C LYS A 183 6.77 16.19 -2.16
N THR A 184 6.50 17.45 -1.85
CA THR A 184 6.11 17.94 -0.51
C THR A 184 4.61 18.24 -0.42
N TRP A 185 3.81 17.79 -1.40
CA TRP A 185 2.39 18.07 -1.47
C TRP A 185 1.56 16.88 -1.01
N PHE A 186 0.85 17.02 0.11
CA PHE A 186 0.02 15.99 0.70
C PHE A 186 -1.16 15.62 -0.19
N ALA A 187 -1.49 14.34 -0.27
CA ALA A 187 -2.64 13.82 -1.02
C ALA A 187 -3.92 13.91 -0.16
N ALA A 188 -4.73 14.95 -0.40
CA ALA A 188 -5.95 15.20 0.39
C ALA A 188 -6.91 14.00 0.41
N ALA A 189 -7.10 13.32 -0.72
CA ALA A 189 -7.99 12.17 -0.82
C ALA A 189 -7.53 11.00 0.09
N GLU A 190 -6.23 10.70 0.11
CA GLU A 190 -5.65 9.65 0.94
C GLU A 190 -5.75 10.01 2.44
N VAL A 191 -5.43 11.27 2.77
CA VAL A 191 -5.55 11.78 4.15
C VAL A 191 -7.01 11.69 4.61
N LYS A 192 -7.97 12.15 3.81
CA LYS A 192 -9.42 12.05 4.12
C LYS A 192 -9.87 10.61 4.35
N SER A 193 -9.46 9.70 3.46
CA SER A 193 -9.81 8.28 3.61
C SER A 193 -9.32 7.72 4.93
N ARG A 194 -8.05 7.98 5.29
CA ARG A 194 -7.49 7.51 6.56
C ARG A 194 -8.18 8.12 7.78
N LEU A 195 -8.50 9.42 7.76
CA LEU A 195 -9.22 10.09 8.84
C LEU A 195 -10.64 9.54 9.01
N HIS A 196 -11.33 9.25 7.90
CA HIS A 196 -12.66 8.64 7.92
C HIS A 196 -12.62 7.22 8.51
N GLU A 197 -11.65 6.39 8.14
CA GLU A 197 -11.43 5.07 8.74
C GLU A 197 -11.20 5.19 10.27
N THR A 198 -10.40 6.17 10.68
CA THR A 198 -10.12 6.41 12.09
C THR A 198 -11.39 6.79 12.86
N SER A 199 -12.32 7.56 12.26
CA SER A 199 -13.58 7.93 12.89
C SER A 199 -14.53 6.74 13.09
N TYR A 200 -14.57 5.78 12.15
CA TYR A 200 -15.32 4.54 12.32
C TYR A 200 -14.81 3.66 13.46
N LEU A 201 -13.49 3.65 13.67
CA LEU A 201 -12.89 2.88 14.77
C LEU A 201 -13.05 3.56 16.14
N ASN A 202 -13.45 4.83 16.16
CA ASN A 202 -13.62 5.66 17.35
C ASN A 202 -14.92 6.45 17.26
N PRO A 203 -16.10 5.83 17.53
CA PRO A 203 -17.41 6.44 17.29
C PRO A 203 -17.67 7.74 18.06
N GLU A 204 -16.97 7.95 19.19
CA GLU A 204 -17.11 9.16 20.03
C GLU A 204 -16.16 10.29 19.60
N LEU A 205 -15.25 10.02 18.64
CA LEU A 205 -14.29 11.00 18.15
C LEU A 205 -14.87 11.77 16.97
N THR A 206 -14.69 13.08 16.99
CA THR A 206 -14.97 13.96 15.85
C THR A 206 -13.67 14.38 15.20
N ILE A 207 -13.51 14.11 13.90
CA ILE A 207 -12.34 14.52 13.13
C ILE A 207 -12.77 15.55 12.09
N ILE A 208 -12.14 16.71 12.09
CA ILE A 208 -12.39 17.80 11.16
C ILE A 208 -11.21 17.87 10.21
N PHE A 209 -11.46 17.68 8.91
CA PHE A 209 -10.47 17.87 7.86
C PHE A 209 -10.74 19.18 7.13
N GLU A 210 -9.70 19.99 6.93
CA GLU A 210 -9.75 21.23 6.16
C GLU A 210 -8.62 21.27 5.14
N ASP A 211 -8.94 21.55 3.87
CA ASP A 211 -7.94 21.79 2.82
C ASP A 211 -8.07 23.24 2.34
N LYS A 212 -7.11 24.06 2.72
CA LYS A 212 -7.06 25.50 2.39
C LYS A 212 -6.21 25.81 1.17
N ARG A 213 -5.67 24.80 0.50
CA ARG A 213 -4.73 24.99 -0.62
C ARG A 213 -5.43 25.42 -1.91
N GLN A 214 -6.72 25.16 -2.03
CA GLN A 214 -7.54 25.54 -3.18
C GLN A 214 -8.27 26.87 -2.96
N ALA A 215 -8.79 27.47 -4.05
CA ALA A 215 -9.52 28.74 -3.98
C ALA A 215 -10.82 28.63 -3.16
N GLU A 216 -11.50 27.50 -3.25
CA GLU A 216 -12.61 27.11 -2.36
C GLU A 216 -12.07 26.16 -1.31
N GLU A 217 -12.12 26.59 -0.04
CA GLU A 217 -11.64 25.79 1.09
C GLU A 217 -12.59 24.59 1.29
N GLU A 218 -12.02 23.39 1.25
CA GLU A 218 -12.78 22.16 1.52
C GLU A 218 -12.79 21.92 3.04
N ARG A 219 -13.97 21.68 3.61
CA ARG A 219 -14.13 21.26 5.00
C ARG A 219 -15.04 20.05 5.10
N VAL A 220 -14.52 18.98 5.72
CA VAL A 220 -15.25 17.73 5.95
C VAL A 220 -15.20 17.41 7.44
N VAL A 221 -16.33 16.95 8.00
CA VAL A 221 -16.43 16.50 9.39
C VAL A 221 -16.76 15.02 9.38
N PHE A 222 -15.89 14.22 9.97
CA PHE A 222 -16.08 12.79 10.19
C PHE A 222 -16.51 12.56 11.64
N HIS A 223 -17.70 12.02 11.81
CA HIS A 223 -18.24 11.58 13.08
C HIS A 223 -19.18 10.40 12.83
N GLU A 224 -18.77 9.22 13.23
CA GLU A 224 -19.39 7.96 12.81
C GLU A 224 -19.91 7.16 14.01
N PRO A 225 -21.07 7.56 14.56
CA PRO A 225 -21.61 6.94 15.78
C PRO A 225 -22.02 5.48 15.59
N GLU A 226 -22.25 5.01 14.35
CA GLU A 226 -22.48 3.60 14.05
C GLU A 226 -21.21 2.75 14.13
N GLY A 227 -20.04 3.37 14.22
CA GLY A 227 -18.75 2.70 14.37
C GLY A 227 -18.48 1.68 13.29
N MET A 228 -18.02 0.49 13.68
CA MET A 228 -17.65 -0.57 12.73
C MET A 228 -18.82 -1.07 11.87
N VAL A 229 -20.06 -0.97 12.35
CA VAL A 229 -21.24 -1.28 11.54
C VAL A 229 -21.39 -0.28 10.40
N GLY A 230 -21.23 1.00 10.69
CA GLY A 230 -21.19 2.07 9.68
C GLY A 230 -20.06 1.86 8.68
N PHE A 231 -18.88 1.45 9.16
CA PHE A 231 -17.74 1.15 8.30
C PHE A 231 -18.04 0.05 7.28
N ILE A 232 -18.62 -1.07 7.72
CA ILE A 232 -19.04 -2.16 6.83
C ILE A 232 -20.09 -1.68 5.80
N LYS A 233 -21.07 -0.88 6.25
CA LYS A 233 -22.07 -0.30 5.34
C LYS A 233 -21.45 0.61 4.29
N ASP A 234 -20.49 1.45 4.68
CA ASP A 234 -19.77 2.31 3.74
C ASP A 234 -18.94 1.52 2.74
N LEU A 235 -18.20 0.51 3.19
CA LEU A 235 -17.44 -0.40 2.32
C LEU A 235 -18.31 -1.11 1.30
N ASN A 236 -19.56 -1.40 1.63
CA ASN A 236 -20.49 -2.14 0.78
C ASN A 236 -21.59 -1.28 0.13
N LYS A 237 -21.58 0.05 0.28
CA LYS A 237 -22.67 0.95 -0.14
C LYS A 237 -23.08 0.86 -1.61
N LYS A 238 -22.18 0.38 -2.48
CA LYS A 238 -22.42 0.21 -3.91
C LYS A 238 -22.61 -1.27 -4.32
N ARG A 239 -22.75 -2.18 -3.35
CA ARG A 239 -22.77 -3.63 -3.57
C ARG A 239 -24.12 -4.22 -3.16
N GLU A 240 -24.49 -5.33 -3.79
CA GLU A 240 -25.65 -6.10 -3.38
C GLU A 240 -25.32 -6.94 -2.15
N VAL A 241 -25.92 -6.60 -1.01
CA VAL A 241 -25.65 -7.26 0.28
C VAL A 241 -26.54 -8.48 0.48
N VAL A 242 -26.00 -9.52 1.13
CA VAL A 242 -26.71 -10.79 1.42
C VAL A 242 -27.49 -10.72 2.74
N HIS A 243 -26.98 -9.94 3.71
CA HIS A 243 -27.55 -9.78 5.04
C HIS A 243 -27.11 -8.46 5.66
N ASP A 244 -27.74 -8.04 6.74
CA ASP A 244 -27.31 -6.88 7.53
C ASP A 244 -25.94 -7.12 8.17
N PRO A 245 -25.14 -6.06 8.45
CA PRO A 245 -23.85 -6.22 9.11
C PRO A 245 -23.95 -6.97 10.42
N VAL A 246 -23.10 -7.95 10.62
CA VAL A 246 -22.91 -8.67 11.88
C VAL A 246 -21.79 -7.98 12.65
N TYR A 247 -22.04 -7.66 13.92
CA TYR A 247 -21.08 -7.02 14.80
C TYR A 247 -20.96 -7.79 16.10
N PHE A 248 -19.75 -7.91 16.60
CA PHE A 248 -19.49 -8.47 17.92
C PHE A 248 -18.27 -7.83 18.57
N LYS A 249 -18.23 -7.87 19.89
CA LYS A 249 -17.16 -7.37 20.73
C LYS A 249 -16.98 -8.27 21.95
N GLY A 250 -15.73 -8.54 22.29
CA GLY A 250 -15.39 -9.33 23.47
C GLY A 250 -13.98 -9.04 23.96
N GLU A 251 -13.60 -9.66 25.06
CA GLU A 251 -12.27 -9.54 25.64
C GLU A 251 -11.72 -10.93 25.99
N CYS A 252 -10.44 -11.14 25.72
CA CYS A 252 -9.72 -12.33 26.10
C CYS A 252 -8.30 -11.99 26.49
N ASP A 253 -7.86 -12.43 27.66
CA ASP A 253 -6.50 -12.26 28.19
C ASP A 253 -6.03 -10.78 28.16
N GLY A 254 -6.94 -9.81 28.42
CA GLY A 254 -6.67 -8.36 28.40
C GLY A 254 -6.63 -7.74 27.01
N ILE A 255 -6.92 -8.51 25.96
CA ILE A 255 -7.03 -8.03 24.58
C ILE A 255 -8.49 -7.84 24.24
N THR A 256 -8.90 -6.60 23.95
CA THR A 256 -10.23 -6.32 23.43
C THR A 256 -10.27 -6.65 21.94
N VAL A 257 -11.26 -7.41 21.53
CA VAL A 257 -11.51 -7.80 20.13
C VAL A 257 -12.84 -7.23 19.70
N GLU A 258 -12.86 -6.57 18.57
CA GLU A 258 -14.06 -5.98 17.97
C GLU A 258 -14.05 -6.32 16.48
N ALA A 259 -15.14 -6.86 15.97
CA ALA A 259 -15.23 -7.21 14.56
C ALA A 259 -16.63 -6.98 14.01
N ALA A 260 -16.67 -6.56 12.74
CA ALA A 260 -17.90 -6.49 11.98
C ALA A 260 -17.67 -7.14 10.61
N PHE A 261 -18.72 -7.81 10.08
CA PHE A 261 -18.65 -8.39 8.75
C PHE A 261 -20.03 -8.42 8.06
N GLN A 262 -20.00 -8.51 6.73
CA GLN A 262 -21.18 -8.62 5.89
C GLN A 262 -20.80 -9.34 4.60
N TYR A 263 -21.71 -10.12 4.05
CA TYR A 263 -21.53 -10.76 2.74
C TYR A 263 -22.21 -9.96 1.64
N VAL A 264 -21.54 -9.90 0.52
CA VAL A 264 -22.03 -9.33 -0.73
C VAL A 264 -22.12 -10.40 -1.81
N ASN A 265 -22.98 -10.17 -2.80
CA ASN A 265 -23.19 -11.11 -3.92
C ASN A 265 -22.05 -10.97 -4.97
N GLU A 266 -20.82 -11.03 -4.51
CA GLU A 266 -19.60 -10.97 -5.31
C GLU A 266 -18.65 -12.09 -4.92
N PHE A 267 -17.71 -12.43 -5.80
CA PHE A 267 -16.72 -13.49 -5.54
C PHE A 267 -15.37 -12.90 -5.09
N ARG A 268 -15.37 -12.15 -3.98
CA ARG A 268 -14.18 -11.45 -3.48
C ARG A 268 -14.16 -11.39 -1.95
N GLU A 269 -12.98 -11.58 -1.36
CA GLU A 269 -12.70 -11.34 0.06
C GLU A 269 -12.14 -9.92 0.26
N ASN A 270 -12.69 -9.18 1.21
CA ASN A 270 -12.16 -7.88 1.66
C ASN A 270 -12.13 -7.87 3.19
N VAL A 271 -10.98 -8.18 3.78
CA VAL A 271 -10.81 -8.27 5.24
C VAL A 271 -9.74 -7.30 5.70
N LEU A 272 -10.16 -6.27 6.44
CA LEU A 272 -9.29 -5.24 6.99
C LEU A 272 -8.94 -5.56 8.44
N GLY A 273 -7.67 -5.38 8.80
CA GLY A 273 -7.17 -5.62 10.15
C GLY A 273 -6.58 -4.36 10.78
N PHE A 274 -6.93 -4.13 12.06
CA PHE A 274 -6.44 -3.01 12.83
C PHE A 274 -5.94 -3.48 14.19
N CYS A 275 -4.84 -2.93 14.66
CA CYS A 275 -4.33 -3.10 16.01
C CYS A 275 -4.04 -1.73 16.62
N ASN A 276 -4.69 -1.40 17.75
CA ASN A 276 -4.61 -0.09 18.39
C ASN A 276 -4.86 1.07 17.39
N ASN A 277 -5.91 0.95 16.59
CA ASN A 277 -6.32 1.88 15.53
C ASN A 277 -5.34 2.00 14.33
N ILE A 278 -4.26 1.23 14.31
CA ILE A 278 -3.31 1.21 13.20
C ILE A 278 -3.75 0.17 12.18
N TYR A 279 -3.88 0.57 10.93
CA TYR A 279 -4.18 -0.33 9.82
C TYR A 279 -2.99 -1.24 9.51
N ASN A 280 -3.21 -2.55 9.56
CA ASN A 280 -2.21 -3.56 9.24
C ASN A 280 -2.41 -4.02 7.80
N SER A 281 -1.82 -3.30 6.85
CA SER A 281 -2.00 -3.52 5.41
C SER A 281 -1.55 -4.91 4.94
N GLU A 282 -0.60 -5.53 5.61
CA GLU A 282 -0.13 -6.90 5.37
C GLU A 282 -0.78 -7.92 6.31
N GLY A 283 -1.81 -7.48 7.07
CA GLY A 283 -2.54 -8.32 7.99
C GLY A 283 -1.79 -8.64 9.27
N GLY A 284 -1.81 -9.90 9.67
CA GLY A 284 -1.13 -10.38 10.87
C GLY A 284 -1.90 -11.47 11.60
N THR A 285 -1.40 -11.83 12.77
CA THR A 285 -1.90 -12.94 13.58
C THR A 285 -3.36 -12.79 13.99
N HIS A 286 -3.84 -11.56 14.25
CA HIS A 286 -5.25 -11.28 14.57
C HIS A 286 -6.18 -11.66 13.42
N LEU A 287 -5.83 -11.33 12.16
CA LEU A 287 -6.60 -11.76 11.00
C LEU A 287 -6.52 -13.27 10.77
N THR A 288 -5.38 -13.90 11.06
CA THR A 288 -5.23 -15.35 11.01
C THR A 288 -6.18 -16.02 12.00
N GLY A 289 -6.24 -15.55 13.24
CA GLY A 289 -7.16 -16.03 14.26
C GLY A 289 -8.63 -15.94 13.82
N PHE A 290 -9.04 -14.77 13.31
CA PHE A 290 -10.39 -14.56 12.77
C PHE A 290 -10.71 -15.52 11.62
N LYS A 291 -9.89 -15.51 10.57
CA LYS A 291 -10.12 -16.30 9.35
C LYS A 291 -10.19 -17.80 9.60
N THR A 292 -9.30 -18.31 10.45
CA THR A 292 -9.24 -19.74 10.78
C THR A 292 -10.46 -20.16 11.59
N THR A 293 -10.79 -19.42 12.64
CA THR A 293 -11.93 -19.75 13.51
C THR A 293 -13.24 -19.60 12.77
N PHE A 294 -13.44 -18.51 12.02
CA PHE A 294 -14.63 -18.33 11.20
C PHE A 294 -14.84 -19.50 10.24
N THR A 295 -13.79 -19.92 9.54
CA THR A 295 -13.84 -21.07 8.62
C THR A 295 -14.22 -22.36 9.34
N SER A 296 -13.68 -22.59 10.55
CA SER A 296 -13.98 -23.76 11.36
C SER A 296 -15.45 -23.80 11.77
N VAL A 297 -15.97 -22.69 12.32
CA VAL A 297 -17.37 -22.56 12.76
C VAL A 297 -18.32 -22.79 11.58
N MET A 298 -18.06 -22.18 10.42
CA MET A 298 -18.89 -22.38 9.22
C MET A 298 -18.91 -23.83 8.75
N ASN A 299 -17.80 -24.54 8.81
CA ASN A 299 -17.75 -25.97 8.48
C ASN A 299 -18.55 -26.84 9.48
N THR A 300 -18.50 -26.47 10.77
CA THR A 300 -19.32 -27.15 11.80
C THR A 300 -20.79 -27.00 11.48
N TYR A 301 -21.29 -25.79 11.30
CA TYR A 301 -22.68 -25.55 10.93
C TYR A 301 -23.09 -26.15 9.58
N ALA A 302 -22.21 -26.15 8.58
CA ALA A 302 -22.49 -26.80 7.30
C ALA A 302 -22.74 -28.31 7.44
N ARG A 303 -22.08 -28.98 8.39
CA ARG A 303 -22.30 -30.37 8.71
C ARG A 303 -23.57 -30.59 9.53
N GLU A 304 -23.80 -29.81 10.56
CA GLU A 304 -24.98 -29.85 11.41
C GLU A 304 -26.28 -29.65 10.61
N LEU A 305 -26.26 -28.72 9.66
CA LEU A 305 -27.39 -28.43 8.77
C LEU A 305 -27.48 -29.39 7.58
N GLY A 306 -26.57 -30.37 7.46
CA GLY A 306 -26.58 -31.37 6.40
C GLY A 306 -26.21 -30.88 5.00
N ILE A 307 -25.65 -29.66 4.90
CA ILE A 307 -25.13 -29.09 3.64
C ILE A 307 -23.89 -29.86 3.20
N LEU A 308 -23.01 -30.20 4.15
CA LEU A 308 -21.89 -31.12 3.96
C LEU A 308 -22.23 -32.49 4.58
N LYS A 309 -22.16 -33.54 3.76
CA LYS A 309 -22.32 -34.94 4.22
C LYS A 309 -21.00 -35.41 4.85
N GLU A 310 -21.05 -36.53 5.61
CA GLU A 310 -19.85 -37.10 6.26
C GLU A 310 -18.66 -37.35 5.30
N LYS A 311 -18.98 -37.74 4.05
CA LYS A 311 -17.97 -38.03 3.01
C LYS A 311 -17.47 -36.79 2.26
N ASP A 312 -18.11 -35.63 2.45
CA ASP A 312 -17.73 -34.40 1.74
C ASP A 312 -16.51 -33.77 2.40
N SER A 313 -15.63 -33.22 1.56
CA SER A 313 -14.56 -32.36 2.06
C SER A 313 -15.12 -31.06 2.63
N ASN A 314 -14.49 -30.53 3.66
CA ASN A 314 -14.81 -29.24 4.22
C ASN A 314 -14.70 -28.13 3.15
N PHE A 315 -15.44 -27.05 3.33
CA PHE A 315 -15.19 -25.80 2.62
C PHE A 315 -13.79 -25.30 2.96
N THR A 316 -13.06 -24.81 1.97
CA THR A 316 -11.79 -24.13 2.20
C THR A 316 -12.03 -22.77 2.83
N GLY A 317 -10.98 -22.19 3.41
CA GLY A 317 -11.06 -20.83 3.92
C GLY A 317 -11.48 -19.82 2.83
N ALA A 318 -11.00 -19.99 1.62
CA ALA A 318 -11.40 -19.18 0.48
C ALA A 318 -12.88 -19.36 0.12
N ASP A 319 -13.39 -20.60 0.10
CA ASP A 319 -14.82 -20.86 -0.16
C ASP A 319 -15.72 -20.12 0.84
N VAL A 320 -15.33 -20.17 2.13
CA VAL A 320 -16.10 -19.55 3.23
C VAL A 320 -16.05 -18.04 3.18
N ARG A 321 -14.87 -17.44 2.92
CA ARG A 321 -14.71 -15.99 2.96
C ARG A 321 -14.99 -15.27 1.65
N ASN A 322 -15.33 -16.01 0.62
CA ASN A 322 -15.71 -15.44 -0.65
C ASN A 322 -17.02 -14.65 -0.55
N GLY A 323 -17.00 -13.39 -0.98
CA GLY A 323 -18.08 -12.43 -0.77
C GLY A 323 -18.07 -11.74 0.59
N MET A 324 -17.11 -12.05 1.48
CA MET A 324 -17.01 -11.42 2.80
C MET A 324 -16.33 -10.05 2.73
N THR A 325 -16.97 -9.03 3.28
CA THR A 325 -16.34 -7.80 3.75
C THR A 325 -16.29 -7.85 5.27
N ALA A 326 -15.10 -7.70 5.86
CA ALA A 326 -14.92 -7.74 7.31
C ALA A 326 -13.91 -6.69 7.78
N VAL A 327 -14.13 -6.16 8.98
CA VAL A 327 -13.19 -5.32 9.71
C VAL A 327 -12.95 -5.97 11.06
N VAL A 328 -11.68 -6.22 11.39
CA VAL A 328 -11.25 -6.81 12.65
C VAL A 328 -10.31 -5.84 13.34
N SER A 329 -10.72 -5.31 14.49
CA SER A 329 -9.94 -4.38 15.29
C SER A 329 -9.63 -4.99 16.65
N ILE A 330 -8.39 -4.89 17.08
CA ILE A 330 -7.99 -5.30 18.43
C ILE A 330 -7.35 -4.13 19.17
N LYS A 331 -7.56 -4.12 20.49
CA LYS A 331 -6.79 -3.28 21.42
C LYS A 331 -5.91 -4.19 22.25
N HIS A 332 -4.60 -4.12 21.99
CA HIS A 332 -3.59 -4.96 22.58
C HIS A 332 -2.65 -4.14 23.47
N PRO A 333 -2.38 -4.54 24.72
CA PRO A 333 -1.53 -3.77 25.62
C PRO A 333 -0.06 -3.69 25.18
N ALA A 334 0.45 -4.74 24.56
CA ALA A 334 1.86 -4.82 24.13
C ALA A 334 1.98 -5.41 22.70
N PRO A 335 1.51 -4.70 21.64
CA PRO A 335 1.55 -5.22 20.29
C PRO A 335 2.98 -5.24 19.74
N ARG A 336 3.28 -6.26 18.92
CA ARG A 336 4.55 -6.42 18.20
C ARG A 336 4.28 -6.45 16.71
N PHE A 337 5.01 -5.66 15.97
CA PHE A 337 4.88 -5.54 14.54
C PHE A 337 6.16 -5.96 13.82
N GLU A 338 6.02 -6.47 12.60
CA GLU A 338 7.15 -6.66 11.69
C GLU A 338 7.57 -5.30 11.11
N GLY A 339 8.42 -4.55 11.81
CA GLY A 339 8.97 -3.28 11.36
C GLY A 339 8.26 -2.01 11.88
N GLN A 340 8.89 -0.86 11.61
CA GLN A 340 8.47 0.45 12.13
C GLN A 340 7.15 0.95 11.53
N THR A 341 6.85 0.62 10.29
CA THR A 341 5.61 1.03 9.59
C THR A 341 4.35 0.29 10.07
N LYS A 342 4.50 -0.70 10.98
CA LYS A 342 3.41 -1.43 11.67
C LYS A 342 2.44 -2.13 10.71
N THR A 343 2.90 -2.49 9.52
CA THR A 343 2.07 -3.09 8.46
C THR A 343 1.56 -4.49 8.78
N LYS A 344 2.28 -5.23 9.64
CA LYS A 344 1.93 -6.60 10.00
C LYS A 344 2.09 -6.87 11.50
N LEU A 345 1.04 -7.42 12.13
CA LEU A 345 1.05 -7.81 13.54
C LEU A 345 1.60 -9.22 13.72
N ASP A 346 2.50 -9.43 14.70
CA ASP A 346 3.17 -10.73 14.96
C ASP A 346 2.86 -11.36 16.33
N ASN A 347 1.90 -10.86 17.07
CA ASN A 347 1.52 -11.38 18.38
C ASN A 347 0.75 -12.69 18.30
N GLN A 348 1.27 -13.80 18.85
CA GLN A 348 0.56 -15.10 18.88
C GLN A 348 -0.64 -15.10 19.82
N ASP A 349 -0.59 -14.37 20.93
CA ASP A 349 -1.70 -14.16 21.85
C ASP A 349 -2.87 -13.44 21.19
N ALA A 350 -2.62 -12.51 20.25
CA ALA A 350 -3.65 -11.87 19.45
C ALA A 350 -4.44 -12.88 18.59
N ALA A 351 -3.76 -13.86 17.96
CA ALA A 351 -4.43 -14.90 17.21
C ALA A 351 -5.35 -15.74 18.09
N LYS A 352 -4.90 -16.10 19.30
CA LYS A 352 -5.67 -16.86 20.29
C LYS A 352 -6.88 -16.07 20.78
N ALA A 353 -6.68 -14.80 21.17
CA ALA A 353 -7.75 -13.94 21.68
C ALA A 353 -8.84 -13.71 20.62
N VAL A 354 -8.44 -13.33 19.40
CA VAL A 354 -9.37 -13.13 18.30
C VAL A 354 -10.10 -14.43 17.95
N GLY A 355 -9.38 -15.55 17.89
CA GLY A 355 -9.98 -16.86 17.61
C GLY A 355 -11.04 -17.24 18.66
N LYS A 356 -10.74 -17.07 19.95
CA LYS A 356 -11.67 -17.37 21.03
C LYS A 356 -12.93 -16.49 20.97
N VAL A 357 -12.76 -15.16 20.96
CA VAL A 357 -13.89 -14.21 20.91
C VAL A 357 -14.73 -14.44 19.65
N THR A 358 -14.09 -14.60 18.49
CA THR A 358 -14.79 -14.88 17.23
C THR A 358 -15.62 -16.17 17.31
N GLY A 359 -15.04 -17.24 17.86
CA GLY A 359 -15.73 -18.53 17.99
C GLY A 359 -16.96 -18.45 18.91
N GLU A 360 -16.83 -17.83 20.07
CA GLU A 360 -17.91 -17.68 21.04
C GLU A 360 -19.03 -16.78 20.51
N GLU A 361 -18.71 -15.59 20.04
CA GLU A 361 -19.68 -14.58 19.62
C GLU A 361 -20.42 -14.93 18.33
N ILE A 362 -19.72 -15.52 17.34
CA ILE A 362 -20.34 -15.92 16.08
C ILE A 362 -21.32 -17.07 16.29
N VAL A 363 -20.98 -18.04 17.14
CA VAL A 363 -21.91 -19.14 17.49
C VAL A 363 -23.16 -18.57 18.15
N LEU A 364 -23.02 -17.70 19.15
CA LEU A 364 -24.16 -17.05 19.81
C LEU A 364 -25.04 -16.25 18.84
N TYR A 365 -24.41 -15.62 17.84
CA TYR A 365 -25.14 -14.86 16.82
C TYR A 365 -25.91 -15.80 15.87
N PHE A 366 -25.29 -16.84 15.36
CA PHE A 366 -25.89 -17.71 14.35
C PHE A 366 -26.97 -18.62 14.94
N ASP A 367 -26.87 -19.02 16.20
CA ASP A 367 -27.93 -19.76 16.91
C ASP A 367 -29.25 -18.96 16.96
N ARG A 368 -29.16 -17.63 16.92
CA ARG A 368 -30.31 -16.73 16.91
C ARG A 368 -30.72 -16.25 15.52
N ASN A 369 -29.80 -16.34 14.53
CA ASN A 369 -29.95 -15.77 13.20
C ASN A 369 -29.70 -16.80 12.10
N LEU A 370 -30.49 -17.87 12.12
CA LEU A 370 -30.34 -19.01 11.23
C LEU A 370 -30.43 -18.64 9.73
N GLU A 371 -31.25 -17.66 9.37
CA GLU A 371 -31.40 -17.22 7.98
C GLU A 371 -30.13 -16.53 7.46
N THR A 372 -29.47 -15.72 8.28
CA THR A 372 -28.16 -15.13 7.95
C THR A 372 -27.11 -16.24 7.74
N LEU A 373 -27.06 -17.22 8.65
CA LEU A 373 -26.17 -18.37 8.53
C LEU A 373 -26.39 -19.14 7.22
N LYS A 374 -27.65 -19.44 6.87
CA LYS A 374 -27.99 -20.13 5.61
C LYS A 374 -27.58 -19.31 4.38
N GLY A 375 -27.77 -18.00 4.41
CA GLY A 375 -27.32 -17.09 3.36
C GLY A 375 -25.80 -17.19 3.13
N ILE A 376 -25.02 -17.12 4.21
CA ILE A 376 -23.55 -17.23 4.16
C ILE A 376 -23.11 -18.61 3.67
N LEU A 377 -23.72 -19.69 4.19
CA LEU A 377 -23.43 -21.06 3.75
C LEU A 377 -23.77 -21.29 2.27
N SER A 378 -24.83 -20.64 1.76
CA SER A 378 -25.16 -20.66 0.32
C SER A 378 -24.07 -20.00 -0.52
N CYS A 379 -23.46 -18.90 -0.05
CA CYS A 379 -22.31 -18.27 -0.71
C CYS A 379 -21.11 -19.23 -0.73
N ALA A 380 -20.79 -19.85 0.41
CA ALA A 380 -19.70 -20.83 0.51
C ALA A 380 -19.93 -22.05 -0.40
N GLU A 381 -21.16 -22.56 -0.49
CA GLU A 381 -21.51 -23.68 -1.37
C GLU A 381 -21.35 -23.31 -2.85
N LYS A 382 -21.81 -22.11 -3.24
CA LYS A 382 -21.63 -21.60 -4.61
C LYS A 382 -20.13 -21.47 -4.95
N SER A 383 -19.35 -20.91 -4.04
CA SER A 383 -17.90 -20.77 -4.18
C SER A 383 -17.20 -22.13 -4.34
N ALA A 384 -17.51 -23.09 -3.46
CA ALA A 384 -16.95 -24.44 -3.54
C ALA A 384 -17.33 -25.17 -4.84
N LYS A 385 -18.54 -24.95 -5.37
CA LYS A 385 -18.96 -25.51 -6.66
C LYS A 385 -18.15 -24.94 -7.81
N ILE A 386 -17.95 -23.61 -7.83
CA ILE A 386 -17.13 -22.95 -8.83
C ILE A 386 -15.70 -23.48 -8.77
N ARG A 387 -15.06 -23.47 -7.60
CA ARG A 387 -13.71 -24.00 -7.38
C ARG A 387 -13.55 -25.43 -7.90
N LYS A 388 -14.48 -26.34 -7.52
CA LYS A 388 -14.43 -27.74 -7.99
C LYS A 388 -14.59 -27.87 -9.51
N THR A 389 -15.36 -27.00 -10.13
CA THR A 389 -15.53 -26.97 -11.60
C THR A 389 -14.24 -26.49 -12.26
N GLU A 390 -13.61 -25.47 -11.71
CA GLU A 390 -12.33 -24.91 -12.17
C GLU A 390 -11.17 -25.90 -11.99
N GLU A 391 -11.08 -26.57 -10.83
CA GLU A 391 -10.10 -27.64 -10.59
C GLU A 391 -10.23 -28.79 -11.62
N ARG A 392 -11.47 -29.18 -11.94
CA ARG A 392 -11.72 -30.18 -12.99
C ARG A 392 -11.30 -29.68 -14.38
N ALA A 393 -11.59 -28.42 -14.71
CA ALA A 393 -11.16 -27.80 -15.95
C ALA A 393 -9.63 -27.72 -16.04
N LYS A 394 -8.97 -27.31 -14.95
CA LYS A 394 -7.49 -27.32 -14.83
C LYS A 394 -6.89 -28.70 -15.00
N THR A 395 -7.43 -29.70 -14.30
CA THR A 395 -6.95 -31.08 -14.40
C THR A 395 -7.11 -31.62 -15.82
N ASN A 396 -8.21 -31.30 -16.48
CA ASN A 396 -8.45 -31.67 -17.88
C ASN A 396 -7.49 -30.94 -18.85
N LEU A 397 -7.13 -29.70 -18.57
CA LEU A 397 -6.15 -28.93 -19.34
C LEU A 397 -4.73 -29.48 -19.12
N LEU A 398 -4.35 -29.74 -17.88
CA LEU A 398 -3.04 -30.29 -17.50
C LEU A 398 -2.84 -31.74 -18.00
N THR A 399 -3.88 -32.57 -17.97
CA THR A 399 -3.81 -33.95 -18.49
C THR A 399 -3.79 -34.00 -20.02
N LYS A 400 -4.39 -33.02 -20.72
CA LYS A 400 -4.28 -32.88 -22.19
C LYS A 400 -2.96 -32.24 -22.61
N GLN A 401 -2.31 -31.47 -21.73
CA GLN A 401 -0.96 -30.91 -21.92
C GLN A 401 0.10 -31.79 -21.25
N LYS A 402 0.20 -33.08 -21.64
CA LYS A 402 1.47 -33.80 -21.50
C LYS A 402 2.48 -33.03 -22.36
N TYR A 403 3.20 -32.12 -21.70
CA TYR A 403 4.47 -31.54 -22.08
C TYR A 403 4.78 -31.55 -23.58
N SER A 404 4.13 -30.70 -24.33
CA SER A 404 4.78 -30.12 -25.49
C SER A 404 5.53 -28.88 -24.98
N PHE A 405 6.84 -28.91 -25.00
CA PHE A 405 7.75 -27.78 -24.78
C PHE A 405 7.66 -26.75 -25.92
N ASP A 406 6.69 -26.89 -26.78
CA ASP A 406 6.32 -25.95 -27.83
C ASP A 406 5.39 -24.88 -27.25
N SER A 407 6.00 -23.91 -26.58
CA SER A 407 5.50 -22.53 -26.60
C SER A 407 5.41 -22.15 -28.08
N ASN A 408 4.27 -22.16 -28.71
CA ASN A 408 3.93 -21.77 -30.09
C ASN A 408 4.99 -21.01 -30.94
N GLY A 409 6.28 -21.28 -30.75
CA GLY A 409 7.43 -20.61 -31.39
C GLY A 409 7.62 -19.13 -31.00
N LYS A 410 6.79 -18.58 -30.11
CA LYS A 410 6.83 -17.15 -29.74
C LYS A 410 7.93 -16.81 -28.73
N LEU A 411 8.09 -17.62 -27.68
CA LEU A 411 9.10 -17.39 -26.65
C LEU A 411 10.51 -17.65 -27.18
N ALA A 412 11.34 -16.61 -27.22
CA ALA A 412 12.77 -16.75 -27.39
C ALA A 412 13.45 -16.85 -26.01
N ASN A 413 13.65 -18.07 -25.54
CA ASN A 413 14.19 -18.32 -24.19
C ASN A 413 15.68 -17.93 -24.09
N CYS A 414 16.20 -17.76 -22.87
CA CYS A 414 17.61 -17.58 -22.56
C CYS A 414 18.31 -18.93 -22.31
N GLU A 415 19.63 -18.92 -22.31
CA GLU A 415 20.48 -20.13 -22.18
C GLU A 415 20.66 -20.53 -20.70
N LYS A 416 20.81 -19.56 -19.81
CA LYS A 416 20.96 -19.81 -18.38
C LYS A 416 19.69 -20.43 -17.79
N LYS A 417 19.89 -21.33 -16.83
CA LYS A 417 18.80 -22.04 -16.13
C LYS A 417 18.59 -21.55 -14.70
N ASP A 418 19.52 -20.76 -14.17
CA ASP A 418 19.40 -20.15 -12.85
C ASP A 418 18.44 -18.95 -12.94
N PRO A 419 17.24 -19.02 -12.31
CA PRO A 419 16.25 -17.95 -12.39
C PRO A 419 16.77 -16.61 -11.89
N SER A 420 17.65 -16.60 -10.89
CA SER A 420 18.20 -15.38 -10.27
C SER A 420 19.03 -14.54 -11.26
N LEU A 421 19.54 -15.17 -12.31
CA LEU A 421 20.36 -14.57 -13.35
C LEU A 421 19.57 -14.29 -14.63
N CYS A 422 18.30 -14.66 -14.70
CA CYS A 422 17.47 -14.58 -15.90
C CYS A 422 16.42 -13.49 -15.81
N GLU A 423 16.11 -12.90 -16.96
CA GLU A 423 15.03 -11.93 -17.09
C GLU A 423 14.24 -12.14 -18.37
N ILE A 424 12.95 -11.78 -18.36
CA ILE A 424 12.07 -11.89 -19.52
C ILE A 424 11.46 -10.54 -19.87
N PHE A 425 11.52 -10.17 -21.15
CA PHE A 425 10.84 -9.00 -21.69
C PHE A 425 9.54 -9.43 -22.38
N ILE A 426 8.43 -8.86 -21.94
CA ILE A 426 7.15 -8.97 -22.63
C ILE A 426 7.06 -7.79 -23.58
N VAL A 427 7.09 -8.07 -24.87
CA VAL A 427 7.27 -7.07 -25.93
C VAL A 427 6.00 -6.93 -26.75
N GLU A 428 5.56 -5.70 -26.98
CA GLU A 428 4.42 -5.40 -27.82
C GLU A 428 4.73 -5.68 -29.30
N GLY A 429 3.96 -6.60 -29.90
CA GLY A 429 4.00 -6.90 -31.32
C GLY A 429 5.17 -7.77 -31.78
N ASP A 430 4.98 -8.36 -32.95
CA ASP A 430 5.99 -9.25 -33.56
C ASP A 430 7.17 -8.45 -34.14
N SER A 431 6.97 -7.20 -34.56
CA SER A 431 8.03 -6.34 -35.15
C SER A 431 9.06 -5.95 -34.08
N ALA A 432 8.62 -5.29 -32.99
CA ALA A 432 9.50 -4.94 -31.87
C ALA A 432 10.09 -6.20 -31.21
N GLY A 433 9.30 -7.29 -31.13
CA GLY A 433 9.78 -8.60 -30.71
C GLY A 433 10.92 -9.17 -31.57
N GLY A 434 10.91 -8.91 -32.89
CA GLY A 434 11.98 -9.27 -33.79
C GLY A 434 13.28 -8.52 -33.53
N SER A 435 13.19 -7.18 -33.40
CA SER A 435 14.32 -6.32 -33.05
C SER A 435 14.89 -6.70 -31.68
N ALA A 436 14.04 -6.90 -30.67
CA ALA A 436 14.45 -7.31 -29.32
C ALA A 436 15.12 -8.70 -29.30
N LYS A 437 14.64 -9.67 -30.07
CA LYS A 437 15.29 -10.99 -30.21
C LYS A 437 16.68 -10.90 -30.81
N THR A 438 16.93 -9.95 -31.68
CA THR A 438 18.23 -9.69 -32.29
C THR A 438 19.15 -8.95 -31.32
N ALA A 439 18.62 -7.96 -30.62
CA ALA A 439 19.36 -7.08 -29.73
C ALA A 439 19.79 -7.71 -28.41
N ARG A 440 19.01 -8.66 -27.85
CA ARG A 440 19.17 -9.21 -26.51
C ARG A 440 20.49 -9.94 -26.27
N ASP A 441 20.93 -10.03 -25.04
CA ASP A 441 21.89 -11.01 -24.59
C ASP A 441 21.19 -12.37 -24.37
N ARG A 442 21.45 -13.31 -25.28
CA ARG A 442 20.83 -14.65 -25.28
C ARG A 442 21.18 -15.46 -24.04
N SER A 443 22.27 -15.13 -23.36
CA SER A 443 22.71 -15.89 -22.20
C SER A 443 21.72 -15.81 -21.06
N PHE A 444 21.08 -14.64 -20.80
CA PHE A 444 20.21 -14.43 -19.65
C PHE A 444 18.89 -13.69 -19.96
N GLN A 445 18.72 -13.14 -21.16
CA GLN A 445 17.50 -12.42 -21.54
C GLN A 445 16.59 -13.27 -22.42
N ALA A 446 15.33 -13.43 -22.02
CA ALA A 446 14.26 -14.03 -22.81
C ALA A 446 13.35 -12.95 -23.38
N ILE A 447 12.80 -13.18 -24.58
CA ILE A 447 11.83 -12.29 -25.25
C ILE A 447 10.54 -13.04 -25.52
N LEU A 448 9.44 -12.47 -25.07
CA LEU A 448 8.08 -12.95 -25.31
C LEU A 448 7.26 -11.87 -26.02
N PRO A 449 7.12 -11.92 -27.34
CA PRO A 449 6.21 -11.05 -28.05
C PRO A 449 4.76 -11.40 -27.75
N ILE A 450 3.94 -10.38 -27.48
CA ILE A 450 2.49 -10.52 -27.33
C ILE A 450 1.79 -9.81 -28.49
N ARG A 451 0.67 -10.38 -28.99
CA ARG A 451 -0.08 -9.80 -30.10
C ARG A 451 -1.18 -8.89 -29.62
N GLY A 452 -0.91 -7.58 -29.66
CA GLY A 452 -1.89 -6.55 -29.34
C GLY A 452 -2.37 -6.59 -27.90
N LYS A 453 -3.55 -6.05 -27.65
CA LYS A 453 -4.18 -5.95 -26.32
C LYS A 453 -4.61 -7.32 -25.83
N ILE A 454 -4.09 -7.74 -24.68
CA ILE A 454 -4.54 -8.98 -24.04
C ILE A 454 -5.96 -8.82 -23.49
N LEU A 455 -6.58 -9.93 -23.09
CA LEU A 455 -7.89 -9.93 -22.46
C LEU A 455 -7.87 -9.10 -21.17
N ASN A 456 -8.85 -8.20 -21.02
CA ASN A 456 -9.08 -7.53 -19.74
C ASN A 456 -9.65 -8.54 -18.74
N VAL A 457 -8.81 -8.99 -17.81
CA VAL A 457 -9.15 -10.04 -16.85
C VAL A 457 -10.12 -9.57 -15.76
N GLU A 458 -10.22 -8.25 -15.52
CA GLU A 458 -11.19 -7.69 -14.57
C GLU A 458 -12.65 -7.90 -15.03
N LYS A 459 -12.87 -7.95 -16.35
CA LYS A 459 -14.19 -8.16 -16.96
C LYS A 459 -14.47 -9.59 -17.39
N ALA A 460 -13.47 -10.45 -17.35
CA ALA A 460 -13.57 -11.80 -17.93
C ALA A 460 -13.81 -12.85 -16.85
N THR A 461 -14.58 -13.88 -17.20
CA THR A 461 -14.66 -15.09 -16.40
C THR A 461 -13.37 -15.87 -16.49
N ILE A 462 -13.03 -16.63 -15.46
CA ILE A 462 -11.78 -17.39 -15.37
C ILE A 462 -11.59 -18.36 -16.54
N ASP A 463 -12.66 -19.00 -17.01
CA ASP A 463 -12.61 -19.89 -18.18
C ASP A 463 -12.11 -19.16 -19.44
N LYS A 464 -12.53 -17.89 -19.63
CA LYS A 464 -12.07 -17.05 -20.74
C LYS A 464 -10.61 -16.63 -20.55
N VAL A 465 -10.21 -16.33 -19.31
CA VAL A 465 -8.81 -15.99 -18.98
C VAL A 465 -7.91 -17.18 -19.29
N LEU A 466 -8.25 -18.38 -18.80
CA LEU A 466 -7.50 -19.60 -19.05
C LEU A 466 -7.59 -20.09 -20.51
N ALA A 467 -8.63 -19.71 -21.26
CA ALA A 467 -8.72 -20.01 -22.69
C ALA A 467 -7.85 -19.10 -23.56
N ASN A 468 -7.48 -17.90 -23.05
CA ASN A 468 -6.69 -16.93 -23.82
C ASN A 468 -5.28 -17.43 -24.10
N ALA A 469 -4.87 -17.42 -25.37
CA ALA A 469 -3.60 -17.98 -25.82
C ALA A 469 -2.39 -17.20 -25.30
N GLU A 470 -2.47 -15.86 -25.22
CA GLU A 470 -1.37 -15.00 -24.76
C GLU A 470 -1.15 -15.20 -23.24
N ILE A 471 -2.23 -15.25 -22.46
CA ILE A 471 -2.17 -15.50 -21.03
C ILE A 471 -1.59 -16.89 -20.73
N LYS A 472 -2.04 -17.93 -21.45
CA LYS A 472 -1.45 -19.28 -21.35
C LYS A 472 0.05 -19.30 -21.62
N THR A 473 0.46 -18.57 -22.65
CA THR A 473 1.87 -18.50 -23.02
C THR A 473 2.70 -17.85 -21.91
N MET A 474 2.18 -16.78 -21.27
CA MET A 474 2.84 -16.13 -20.13
C MET A 474 2.91 -17.05 -18.91
N ILE A 475 1.81 -17.72 -18.52
CA ILE A 475 1.80 -18.67 -17.40
C ILE A 475 2.85 -19.78 -17.62
N ASN A 476 2.92 -20.34 -18.84
CA ASN A 476 3.88 -21.38 -19.18
C ASN A 476 5.32 -20.84 -19.20
N ALA A 477 5.53 -19.60 -19.67
CA ALA A 477 6.86 -18.99 -19.71
C ALA A 477 7.39 -18.74 -18.29
N PHE A 478 6.58 -18.21 -17.39
CA PHE A 478 6.99 -17.89 -16.01
C PHE A 478 7.22 -19.15 -15.18
N GLY A 479 6.40 -20.19 -15.36
CA GLY A 479 6.54 -21.48 -14.69
C GLY A 479 6.07 -21.52 -13.24
N CYS A 480 5.67 -20.40 -12.66
CA CYS A 480 5.24 -20.27 -11.27
C CYS A 480 3.74 -20.55 -11.04
N GLY A 481 2.99 -20.89 -12.10
CA GLY A 481 1.55 -21.14 -11.98
C GLY A 481 0.71 -19.87 -12.00
N PHE A 482 -0.47 -19.94 -11.36
CA PHE A 482 -1.50 -18.93 -11.49
C PHE A 482 -2.42 -19.00 -10.26
N SER A 483 -2.64 -17.90 -9.57
CA SER A 483 -3.51 -17.80 -8.39
C SER A 483 -4.90 -17.27 -8.79
N GLU A 484 -5.96 -17.94 -8.33
CA GLU A 484 -7.34 -17.57 -8.61
C GLU A 484 -8.10 -17.07 -7.38
N GLY A 485 -7.40 -16.79 -6.28
CA GLY A 485 -8.06 -16.53 -5.01
C GLY A 485 -8.69 -17.74 -4.34
N TYR A 486 -8.75 -18.88 -5.02
CA TYR A 486 -9.37 -20.14 -4.56
C TYR A 486 -8.42 -21.32 -4.42
N GLY A 487 -7.20 -21.22 -4.86
CA GLY A 487 -6.21 -22.30 -4.75
C GLY A 487 -4.81 -21.78 -5.01
N ASN A 488 -3.87 -22.17 -4.15
CA ASN A 488 -2.45 -21.82 -4.26
C ASN A 488 -1.73 -22.69 -5.29
N ASP A 489 -2.12 -22.59 -6.57
CA ASP A 489 -1.33 -23.18 -7.63
C ASP A 489 -0.17 -22.24 -8.05
N PHE A 490 -0.16 -21.02 -7.53
CA PHE A 490 0.94 -20.10 -7.69
C PHE A 490 2.04 -20.43 -6.67
N ASP A 491 3.23 -20.63 -7.17
CA ASP A 491 4.42 -20.95 -6.37
C ASP A 491 5.59 -20.11 -6.91
N ILE A 492 5.87 -19.01 -6.21
CA ILE A 492 6.91 -18.07 -6.58
C ILE A 492 8.29 -18.73 -6.67
N THR A 493 8.53 -19.79 -5.90
CA THR A 493 9.83 -20.51 -5.93
C THR A 493 10.10 -21.20 -7.26
N LYS A 494 9.06 -21.40 -8.09
CA LYS A 494 9.17 -21.97 -9.44
C LYS A 494 9.33 -20.93 -10.55
N LEU A 495 9.38 -19.65 -10.19
CA LEU A 495 9.57 -18.56 -11.13
C LEU A 495 10.89 -18.76 -11.91
N ARG A 496 10.82 -18.65 -13.23
CA ARG A 496 11.96 -18.91 -14.12
C ARG A 496 12.81 -17.68 -14.42
N TYR A 497 12.31 -16.49 -14.10
CA TYR A 497 12.96 -15.21 -14.40
C TYR A 497 12.86 -14.27 -13.21
N HIS A 498 13.99 -13.84 -12.70
CA HIS A 498 14.03 -12.90 -11.56
C HIS A 498 13.40 -11.54 -11.90
N LYS A 499 13.43 -11.12 -13.17
CA LYS A 499 12.76 -9.90 -13.62
C LYS A 499 11.83 -10.19 -14.78
N ILE A 500 10.60 -9.71 -14.65
CA ILE A 500 9.57 -9.68 -15.69
C ILE A 500 9.43 -8.22 -16.11
N ILE A 501 9.85 -7.90 -17.33
CA ILE A 501 9.96 -6.52 -17.80
C ILE A 501 8.93 -6.29 -18.90
N ILE A 502 7.98 -5.38 -18.65
CA ILE A 502 7.01 -4.94 -19.65
C ILE A 502 7.69 -3.92 -20.55
N MET A 503 7.72 -4.18 -21.84
CA MET A 503 8.32 -3.33 -22.85
C MET A 503 7.28 -3.05 -23.95
N ALA A 504 6.57 -1.95 -23.80
CA ALA A 504 5.51 -1.48 -24.69
C ALA A 504 5.91 -0.14 -25.34
N ASP A 505 5.26 0.21 -26.44
CA ASP A 505 5.46 1.47 -27.13
C ASP A 505 5.09 2.67 -26.24
N ALA A 506 5.73 3.81 -26.47
CA ALA A 506 5.48 5.04 -25.70
C ALA A 506 4.27 5.81 -26.23
N ASP A 507 3.17 5.10 -26.49
CA ASP A 507 1.90 5.66 -26.96
C ASP A 507 0.72 5.19 -26.09
N VAL A 508 -0.50 5.64 -26.43
CA VAL A 508 -1.71 5.30 -25.67
C VAL A 508 -2.06 3.82 -25.73
N ASP A 509 -1.69 3.11 -26.79
CA ASP A 509 -1.94 1.68 -26.93
C ASP A 509 -0.96 0.87 -26.09
N GLY A 510 0.32 1.23 -26.08
CA GLY A 510 1.32 0.63 -25.20
C GLY A 510 1.04 0.87 -23.71
N ALA A 511 0.58 2.07 -23.34
CA ALA A 511 0.11 2.36 -21.99
C ALA A 511 -1.08 1.46 -21.60
N HIS A 512 -2.02 1.23 -22.51
CA HIS A 512 -3.15 0.34 -22.28
C HIS A 512 -2.72 -1.13 -22.15
N ILE A 513 -1.78 -1.59 -22.99
CA ILE A 513 -1.21 -2.96 -22.91
C ILE A 513 -0.52 -3.16 -21.56
N SER A 514 0.29 -2.20 -21.13
CA SER A 514 0.95 -2.22 -19.82
C SER A 514 -0.09 -2.32 -18.69
N THR A 515 -1.17 -1.54 -18.75
CA THR A 515 -2.26 -1.58 -17.75
C THR A 515 -2.96 -2.94 -17.72
N LEU A 516 -3.22 -3.55 -18.88
CA LEU A 516 -3.82 -4.89 -18.96
C LEU A 516 -2.91 -5.96 -18.36
N LEU A 517 -1.61 -5.90 -18.62
CA LEU A 517 -0.61 -6.80 -18.03
C LEU A 517 -0.51 -6.62 -16.51
N LEU A 518 -0.47 -5.38 -16.03
CA LEU A 518 -0.47 -5.08 -14.60
C LEU A 518 -1.75 -5.58 -13.92
N THR A 519 -2.91 -5.44 -14.56
CA THR A 519 -4.18 -5.98 -14.08
C THR A 519 -4.12 -7.50 -13.96
N LEU A 520 -3.56 -8.19 -14.97
CA LEU A 520 -3.36 -9.64 -14.93
C LEU A 520 -2.45 -10.05 -13.76
N PHE A 521 -1.30 -9.40 -13.60
CA PHE A 521 -0.37 -9.73 -12.51
C PHE A 521 -0.97 -9.43 -11.15
N TYR A 522 -1.59 -8.28 -11.00
CA TYR A 522 -2.22 -7.89 -9.72
C TYR A 522 -3.34 -8.84 -9.30
N ARG A 523 -4.18 -9.31 -10.24
CA ARG A 523 -5.32 -10.17 -9.91
C ARG A 523 -4.96 -11.64 -9.74
N PHE A 524 -3.96 -12.13 -10.47
CA PHE A 524 -3.69 -13.56 -10.57
C PHE A 524 -2.27 -13.98 -10.19
N MET A 525 -1.36 -13.04 -10.03
CA MET A 525 0.05 -13.28 -9.66
C MET A 525 0.59 -12.14 -8.78
N PRO A 526 -0.16 -11.71 -7.72
CA PRO A 526 0.20 -10.50 -6.96
C PRO A 526 1.58 -10.61 -6.29
N GLU A 527 2.02 -11.81 -5.92
CA GLU A 527 3.33 -12.04 -5.32
C GLU A 527 4.48 -11.62 -6.26
N LEU A 528 4.29 -11.66 -7.60
CA LEU A 528 5.27 -11.14 -8.54
C LEU A 528 5.55 -9.64 -8.34
N ILE A 529 4.53 -8.89 -7.91
CA ILE A 529 4.66 -7.46 -7.64
C ILE A 529 5.19 -7.25 -6.22
N TYR A 530 4.62 -7.94 -5.21
CA TYR A 530 5.03 -7.81 -3.81
C TYR A 530 6.50 -8.16 -3.59
N GLU A 531 7.03 -9.17 -4.30
CA GLU A 531 8.43 -9.57 -4.21
C GLU A 531 9.37 -8.84 -5.19
N GLY A 532 8.84 -7.81 -5.90
CA GLY A 532 9.66 -6.91 -6.71
C GLY A 532 10.19 -7.51 -8.01
N HIS A 533 9.44 -8.42 -8.63
CA HIS A 533 9.84 -9.07 -9.89
C HIS A 533 9.33 -8.34 -11.14
N VAL A 534 8.37 -7.41 -11.03
CA VAL A 534 7.74 -6.75 -12.18
C VAL A 534 8.32 -5.36 -12.41
N TYR A 535 8.72 -5.10 -13.65
CA TYR A 535 9.32 -3.84 -14.09
C TYR A 535 8.66 -3.33 -15.37
N ILE A 536 8.72 -2.03 -15.57
CA ILE A 536 8.39 -1.36 -16.84
C ILE A 536 9.69 -0.82 -17.42
N ALA A 537 9.99 -1.18 -18.67
CA ALA A 537 11.11 -0.60 -19.41
C ALA A 537 10.79 0.85 -19.78
N MET A 538 11.79 1.71 -19.65
CA MET A 538 11.70 3.14 -19.98
C MET A 538 12.63 3.43 -21.17
N PRO A 539 12.19 3.20 -22.41
CA PRO A 539 12.99 3.57 -23.59
C PRO A 539 13.04 5.09 -23.73
N PRO A 540 14.04 5.65 -24.43
CA PRO A 540 14.10 7.08 -24.69
C PRO A 540 12.99 7.52 -25.66
N LEU A 541 12.42 8.69 -25.39
CA LEU A 541 11.43 9.32 -26.28
C LEU A 541 12.09 10.04 -27.47
N TYR A 542 13.31 10.53 -27.27
CA TYR A 542 14.01 11.32 -28.27
C TYR A 542 15.47 10.93 -28.40
N LYS A 543 16.01 11.15 -29.62
CA LYS A 543 17.43 11.12 -29.91
C LYS A 543 17.84 12.48 -30.44
N ALA A 544 18.71 13.18 -29.73
CA ALA A 544 19.29 14.45 -30.15
C ALA A 544 20.61 14.20 -30.89
N MET A 545 20.71 14.68 -32.12
CA MET A 545 21.87 14.55 -32.99
C MET A 545 22.47 15.93 -33.25
N PRO A 546 23.44 16.38 -32.45
CA PRO A 546 24.11 17.66 -32.69
C PRO A 546 25.02 17.60 -33.92
N SER A 547 25.15 18.73 -34.63
CA SER A 547 26.04 18.83 -35.81
C SER A 547 27.52 18.59 -35.48
N LYS A 548 27.90 18.78 -34.20
CA LYS A 548 29.23 18.49 -33.64
C LYS A 548 29.05 17.95 -32.24
N GLY A 549 29.54 16.73 -31.98
CA GLY A 549 29.43 16.06 -30.68
C GLY A 549 28.89 14.65 -30.75
N LYS A 550 28.58 14.06 -29.62
CA LYS A 550 27.96 12.74 -29.54
C LYS A 550 26.43 12.88 -29.54
N GLU A 551 25.78 11.91 -30.14
CA GLU A 551 24.34 11.72 -30.03
C GLU A 551 23.95 11.46 -28.57
N GLU A 552 22.77 11.98 -28.15
CA GLU A 552 22.28 11.84 -26.79
C GLU A 552 20.83 11.36 -26.81
N TYR A 553 20.53 10.35 -26.00
CA TYR A 553 19.19 9.84 -25.80
C TYR A 553 18.50 10.59 -24.67
N LEU A 554 17.29 11.06 -24.90
CA LEU A 554 16.50 11.84 -23.95
C LEU A 554 15.23 11.06 -23.62
N TYR A 555 15.00 10.82 -22.35
CA TYR A 555 14.00 9.88 -21.89
C TYR A 555 12.63 10.50 -21.59
N ASP A 556 12.58 11.81 -21.40
CA ASP A 556 11.36 12.57 -21.17
C ASP A 556 11.44 13.99 -21.76
N ASP A 557 10.30 14.69 -21.75
CA ASP A 557 10.21 16.07 -22.25
C ASP A 557 11.04 17.05 -21.41
N LYS A 558 11.19 16.79 -20.10
CA LYS A 558 12.02 17.59 -19.21
C LYS A 558 13.51 17.45 -19.57
N ALA A 559 13.94 16.27 -19.98
CA ALA A 559 15.29 16.06 -20.50
C ALA A 559 15.51 16.82 -21.82
N LEU A 560 14.50 16.80 -22.72
CA LEU A 560 14.54 17.59 -23.96
C LEU A 560 14.61 19.10 -23.69
N GLU A 561 13.82 19.60 -22.76
CA GLU A 561 13.87 21.02 -22.37
C GLU A 561 15.22 21.41 -21.77
N ARG A 562 15.78 20.56 -20.89
CA ARG A 562 17.12 20.76 -20.32
C ARG A 562 18.18 20.77 -21.42
N TYR A 563 18.10 19.82 -22.35
CA TYR A 563 19.01 19.73 -23.50
C TYR A 563 18.93 21.02 -24.34
N ARG A 564 17.74 21.49 -24.69
CA ARG A 564 17.52 22.76 -25.43
C ARG A 564 18.11 23.98 -24.73
N LYS A 565 18.06 24.02 -23.39
CA LYS A 565 18.61 25.13 -22.60
C LYS A 565 20.14 25.09 -22.50
N THR A 566 20.73 23.91 -22.50
CA THR A 566 22.18 23.73 -22.30
C THR A 566 22.96 23.66 -23.62
N HIS A 567 22.36 23.15 -24.67
CA HIS A 567 23.01 22.96 -25.96
C HIS A 567 22.95 24.25 -26.81
N LYS A 568 24.11 24.80 -27.13
CA LYS A 568 24.25 26.09 -27.86
C LYS A 568 24.46 25.92 -29.38
N GLY A 569 24.17 24.81 -29.98
CA GLY A 569 24.39 24.54 -31.40
C GLY A 569 23.15 24.00 -32.12
N PRO A 570 23.17 23.97 -33.47
CA PRO A 570 22.11 23.30 -34.21
C PRO A 570 22.17 21.77 -33.97
N PHE A 571 21.01 21.16 -33.75
CA PHE A 571 20.85 19.72 -33.62
C PHE A 571 19.58 19.26 -34.32
N THR A 572 19.58 18.02 -34.79
CA THR A 572 18.40 17.34 -35.31
C THR A 572 17.80 16.49 -34.18
N LEU A 573 16.48 16.51 -34.07
CA LEU A 573 15.75 15.71 -33.08
C LEU A 573 14.99 14.60 -33.81
N GLN A 574 15.22 13.37 -33.41
CA GLN A 574 14.41 12.22 -33.81
C GLN A 574 13.51 11.85 -32.62
N ARG A 575 12.20 11.77 -32.85
CA ARG A 575 11.24 11.25 -31.87
C ARG A 575 10.94 9.80 -32.19
N TYR A 576 11.02 8.93 -31.18
CA TYR A 576 10.61 7.53 -31.29
C TYR A 576 9.13 7.43 -30.92
N LYS A 577 8.29 6.92 -31.83
CA LYS A 577 6.87 6.66 -31.57
C LYS A 577 6.64 5.22 -31.09
N GLY A 578 7.53 4.31 -31.43
CA GLY A 578 7.46 2.93 -31.01
C GLY A 578 8.82 2.23 -31.05
N LEU A 579 8.91 1.14 -30.31
CA LEU A 579 10.13 0.30 -30.21
C LEU A 579 10.56 -0.31 -31.56
N GLY A 580 9.63 -0.48 -32.48
CA GLY A 580 9.91 -0.96 -33.84
C GLY A 580 10.68 0.01 -34.72
N GLU A 581 10.79 1.29 -34.30
CA GLU A 581 11.60 2.31 -35.00
C GLU A 581 13.08 2.29 -34.60
N MET A 582 13.42 1.55 -33.53
CA MET A 582 14.79 1.37 -33.08
C MET A 582 15.41 0.16 -33.75
N ASP A 583 16.65 0.33 -34.24
CA ASP A 583 17.45 -0.81 -34.64
C ASP A 583 17.94 -1.63 -33.42
N ALA A 584 18.52 -2.79 -33.67
CA ALA A 584 18.91 -3.70 -32.59
C ALA A 584 20.00 -3.12 -31.67
N GLU A 585 20.92 -2.31 -32.21
CA GLU A 585 22.02 -1.69 -31.47
C GLU A 585 21.48 -0.58 -30.55
N GLN A 586 20.59 0.28 -31.06
CA GLN A 586 19.91 1.32 -30.28
C GLN A 586 19.06 0.71 -29.16
N LEU A 587 18.31 -0.35 -29.46
CA LEU A 587 17.46 -1.02 -28.48
C LEU A 587 18.31 -1.70 -27.38
N TRP A 588 19.46 -2.26 -27.74
CA TRP A 588 20.41 -2.78 -26.75
C TRP A 588 20.93 -1.66 -25.86
N GLU A 589 21.52 -0.61 -26.43
CA GLU A 589 22.15 0.47 -25.67
C GLU A 589 21.21 1.20 -24.72
N THR A 590 19.95 1.35 -25.10
CA THR A 590 18.99 2.21 -24.36
C THR A 590 18.05 1.44 -23.44
N THR A 591 17.71 0.19 -23.78
CA THR A 591 16.57 -0.51 -23.15
C THR A 591 16.90 -1.90 -22.63
N LEU A 592 17.79 -2.66 -23.30
CA LEU A 592 18.08 -4.05 -22.92
C LEU A 592 19.35 -4.19 -22.08
N ASN A 593 20.36 -3.36 -22.29
CA ASN A 593 21.64 -3.45 -21.59
C ASN A 593 21.48 -3.10 -20.09
N PRO A 594 21.79 -4.03 -19.17
CA PRO A 594 21.65 -3.80 -17.72
C PRO A 594 22.41 -2.60 -17.17
N GLU A 595 23.52 -2.18 -17.84
CA GLU A 595 24.38 -1.09 -17.39
C GLU A 595 23.84 0.30 -17.75
N THR A 596 23.03 0.41 -18.80
CA THR A 596 22.61 1.71 -19.37
C THR A 596 21.10 1.92 -19.37
N ARG A 597 20.31 0.85 -19.29
CA ARG A 597 18.85 0.92 -19.34
C ARG A 597 18.24 1.55 -18.10
N MET A 598 17.06 2.12 -18.25
CA MET A 598 16.20 2.53 -17.15
C MET A 598 15.01 1.58 -17.02
N LEU A 599 14.77 1.10 -15.79
CA LEU A 599 13.62 0.29 -15.43
C LEU A 599 12.89 0.95 -14.29
N ARG A 600 11.55 0.96 -14.36
CA ARG A 600 10.68 1.36 -13.25
C ARG A 600 10.17 0.11 -12.56
N LEU A 601 10.48 -0.06 -11.28
CA LEU A 601 9.90 -1.11 -10.45
C LEU A 601 8.39 -0.84 -10.27
N VAL A 602 7.58 -1.89 -10.34
CA VAL A 602 6.15 -1.82 -10.05
C VAL A 602 5.95 -2.24 -8.59
N GLU A 603 5.37 -1.36 -7.81
CA GLU A 603 5.10 -1.57 -6.39
C GLU A 603 3.62 -1.34 -6.09
N ILE A 604 3.09 -2.06 -5.11
CA ILE A 604 1.76 -1.85 -4.55
C ILE A 604 1.96 -1.14 -3.20
N GLU A 605 1.72 0.16 -3.17
CA GLU A 605 1.86 0.96 -1.95
C GLU A 605 0.73 0.69 -0.96
N ASP A 606 -0.49 0.52 -1.45
CA ASP A 606 -1.68 0.16 -0.68
C ASP A 606 -2.53 -0.83 -1.48
N ALA A 607 -2.70 -2.04 -0.92
CA ALA A 607 -3.42 -3.12 -1.62
C ALA A 607 -4.91 -2.81 -1.83
N ARG A 608 -5.53 -2.06 -0.91
CA ARG A 608 -6.94 -1.65 -1.02
C ARG A 608 -7.10 -0.61 -2.12
N MET A 609 -6.30 0.46 -2.09
CA MET A 609 -6.34 1.49 -3.14
C MET A 609 -6.01 0.91 -4.51
N ALA A 610 -5.00 0.05 -4.62
CA ALA A 610 -4.67 -0.64 -5.87
C ALA A 610 -5.86 -1.46 -6.38
N SER A 611 -6.59 -2.12 -5.48
CA SER A 611 -7.79 -2.88 -5.80
C SER A 611 -8.93 -1.99 -6.29
N GLU A 612 -9.23 -0.91 -5.58
CA GLU A 612 -10.29 0.05 -5.93
C GLU A 612 -9.99 0.74 -7.27
N VAL A 613 -8.76 1.22 -7.46
CA VAL A 613 -8.34 1.85 -8.72
C VAL A 613 -8.40 0.87 -9.88
N THR A 614 -7.98 -0.38 -9.68
CA THR A 614 -8.07 -1.42 -10.71
C THR A 614 -9.54 -1.68 -11.09
N GLU A 615 -10.44 -1.78 -10.11
CA GLU A 615 -11.87 -1.98 -10.35
C GLU A 615 -12.51 -0.77 -11.07
N VAL A 616 -12.19 0.44 -10.64
CA VAL A 616 -12.68 1.67 -11.26
C VAL A 616 -12.21 1.80 -12.72
N LEU A 617 -10.92 1.58 -12.97
CA LEU A 617 -10.35 1.78 -14.30
C LEU A 617 -10.62 0.61 -15.25
N MET A 618 -10.58 -0.62 -14.76
CA MET A 618 -10.62 -1.83 -15.59
C MET A 618 -11.94 -2.61 -15.48
N GLY A 619 -12.77 -2.31 -14.48
CA GLY A 619 -14.07 -2.94 -14.25
C GLY A 619 -15.15 -2.61 -15.29
N THR A 620 -16.36 -3.13 -15.09
CA THR A 620 -17.50 -2.97 -16.03
C THR A 620 -18.16 -1.60 -15.95
N GLU A 621 -18.14 -0.97 -14.78
CA GLU A 621 -18.84 0.29 -14.51
C GLU A 621 -18.14 1.49 -15.20
N VAL A 622 -18.94 2.26 -15.95
CA VAL A 622 -18.44 3.44 -16.69
C VAL A 622 -18.45 4.72 -15.84
N PRO A 623 -19.51 5.01 -15.05
CA PRO A 623 -19.59 6.26 -14.31
C PRO A 623 -18.43 6.50 -13.32
N PRO A 624 -18.01 5.51 -12.50
CA PRO A 624 -16.87 5.69 -11.60
C PRO A 624 -15.55 5.98 -12.34
N ARG A 625 -15.32 5.31 -13.48
CA ARG A 625 -14.15 5.55 -14.32
C ARG A 625 -14.15 6.97 -14.90
N LYS A 626 -15.31 7.44 -15.34
CA LYS A 626 -15.44 8.80 -15.87
C LYS A 626 -15.16 9.85 -14.78
N ALA A 627 -15.68 9.66 -13.57
CA ALA A 627 -15.41 10.52 -12.43
C ALA A 627 -13.91 10.55 -12.10
N PHE A 628 -13.28 9.38 -11.99
CA PHE A 628 -11.84 9.26 -11.75
C PHE A 628 -10.98 10.02 -12.78
N ILE A 629 -11.32 9.89 -14.07
CA ILE A 629 -10.61 10.60 -15.15
C ILE A 629 -10.76 12.12 -15.00
N TYR A 630 -11.94 12.61 -14.62
CA TYR A 630 -12.15 14.05 -14.40
C TYR A 630 -11.38 14.57 -13.18
N GLU A 631 -11.38 13.83 -12.07
CA GLU A 631 -10.68 14.19 -10.84
C GLU A 631 -9.17 14.25 -11.04
N HIS A 632 -8.61 13.37 -11.90
CA HIS A 632 -7.17 13.25 -12.13
C HIS A 632 -6.71 13.85 -13.47
N ALA A 633 -7.58 14.60 -14.15
CA ALA A 633 -7.27 15.16 -15.46
C ALA A 633 -6.09 16.14 -15.44
N GLN A 634 -5.86 16.81 -14.30
CA GLN A 634 -4.73 17.74 -14.13
C GLN A 634 -3.39 17.03 -13.88
N ASP A 635 -3.43 15.75 -13.44
CA ASP A 635 -2.23 14.94 -13.20
C ASP A 635 -1.77 14.21 -14.48
N ALA A 636 -2.60 14.23 -15.52
CA ALA A 636 -2.31 13.53 -16.77
C ALA A 636 -1.30 14.31 -17.60
N GLU A 637 -0.18 13.68 -17.93
CA GLU A 637 0.74 14.16 -18.97
C GLU A 637 0.08 13.84 -20.33
N LEU A 638 -0.49 14.86 -20.97
CA LEU A 638 -1.11 14.73 -22.29
C LEU A 638 -0.08 14.97 -23.37
N ASP A 639 0.04 14.02 -24.28
CA ASP A 639 0.78 14.21 -25.54
C ASP A 639 -0.14 14.95 -26.53
N ILE A 640 -0.13 16.31 -26.45
CA ILE A 640 -0.93 17.20 -27.33
C ILE A 640 0.00 17.81 -28.37
#